data_9a79f8788a08d8440f2fa4410dd3ada0
#
_entry.id   9a79f8788a08d8440f2fa4410dd3ada0
#
_cell.length_a   1.000
_cell.length_b   1.000
_cell.length_c   1.000
_cell.angle_alpha   90.00
_cell.angle_beta   90.00
_cell.angle_gamma   90.00
#
_symmetry.space_group_name_H-M   'P 1'
#
loop_
_entity.id
_entity.type
_entity.pdbx_description
1 polymer ?
#
loop_
_entity_poly.entity_id
_entity_poly.type
_entity_poly.pdbx_seq_one_letter_code
_entity_poly.pdbx_strand_id
1 'polypeptide(L)'
;MKKIFLITIILSSYHTFSQNNTDTSQTYPLNEVEVSANRVIEKKKETAQSIKLITNEEIVSLQSQTSADLIQNSGATFVQKSQQGGGSPVIRGFEASRVLLVIDGVRMNNLIYRSGHLQNIITTDNNAFEKVEVIYGPSSTIYGSDALGGVIHLYTKNPALATDSEKIKLKATAFSRYGSVNEEKTQHIDFNIGFKKFASWTSFTYSDFGDLTMGKNANPFYPNSFGLREYYAERQNNTDVKVKNTNKFRQVKSGYQQYNLTQKFLLQQNESTKHILNIQYSNSSDVPRYDRLTEFSGSNPKFAEWYYGPQKWLMTAYDFQYTKKTALSDFVRIIANYQNIEESRHSRRFNNKNKKSQIEQVNVYGFNLDAVKKWNKHHLQYGLDIQYNTVKSTAKTTDITTGTESPADTRYPDGGNQMTRASLYLSHKWFIRDDKIILTDGIRVGKAYLHSKFNDTTFFKFPFKEAKQDNWTYSGNIGIINNINRQWKLSFLVSSGFRVPNVDDLGKVFDSQPGAVIVPNPNIQPEKTINEDLSLQYFFGKNSYFSNTIFYTQIFDAIVTDKFQYNGQDSIIYNGVKSRVLANQNKQQAYIYGFSSELFVEPNSYVDYSFSINYTYGRIKTDSTDYPLDHIPPLFGKISFRYKPSSTLTLQIFSIFNGVKQLKDYNLFGEDNLQYAPPTGTPAWFTLNFRMQWNVWKYLSFIGGIDNIFDTQYRTFSSGINAPGRNIFGSLRITF
;
A
#
# COMPACT_ATOMS: atom_id res chain seq x y z
N MET A 1 19.94 38.62 -21.05
CA MET A 1 19.48 39.85 -20.34
C MET A 1 18.51 39.41 -19.25
N LYS A 2 18.91 39.64 -18.00
CA LYS A 2 18.21 39.29 -16.78
C LYS A 2 16.99 40.20 -16.59
N LYS A 3 15.82 39.64 -16.23
CA LYS A 3 14.78 40.38 -15.50
C LYS A 3 14.25 39.50 -14.37
N ILE A 4 14.68 39.84 -13.17
CA ILE A 4 14.17 39.38 -11.89
C ILE A 4 12.93 40.22 -11.58
N PHE A 5 11.80 39.58 -11.36
CA PHE A 5 10.61 40.24 -10.80
C PHE A 5 10.61 40.11 -9.30
N LEU A 6 10.81 41.19 -8.60
CA LEU A 6 10.72 41.38 -7.17
C LEU A 6 9.24 41.67 -6.82
N ILE A 7 8.55 40.77 -6.13
CA ILE A 7 7.21 41.07 -5.60
C ILE A 7 7.37 41.57 -4.15
N THR A 8 7.14 42.85 -3.97
CA THR A 8 7.10 43.52 -2.68
C THR A 8 5.69 43.34 -2.07
N ILE A 9 5.56 42.63 -0.96
CA ILE A 9 4.31 42.53 -0.21
C ILE A 9 4.25 43.69 0.79
N ILE A 10 3.25 44.54 0.64
CA ILE A 10 2.92 45.65 1.55
C ILE A 10 2.14 45.04 2.74
N LEU A 11 2.70 45.10 3.95
CA LEU A 11 2.04 44.80 5.19
C LEU A 11 1.30 46.05 5.65
N SER A 12 -0.02 46.05 5.56
CA SER A 12 -0.88 46.98 6.27
C SER A 12 -1.47 46.30 7.52
N SER A 13 -1.11 46.82 8.67
CA SER A 13 -1.62 46.40 9.97
C SER A 13 -3.04 46.94 10.20
N TYR A 14 -4.01 46.06 10.37
CA TYR A 14 -5.30 46.38 10.95
C TYR A 14 -5.47 45.70 12.31
N HIS A 15 -5.65 46.49 13.35
CA HIS A 15 -6.09 46.01 14.65
C HIS A 15 -7.58 45.68 14.58
N THR A 16 -7.96 44.46 14.92
CA THR A 16 -9.35 44.09 15.17
C THR A 16 -9.51 43.33 16.47
N PHE A 17 -10.58 43.69 17.16
CA PHE A 17 -11.01 43.29 18.48
C PHE A 17 -11.13 41.76 18.64
N SER A 18 -10.62 41.28 19.77
CA SER A 18 -10.79 39.92 20.27
C SER A 18 -12.22 39.70 20.71
N GLN A 19 -12.95 38.78 20.10
CA GLN A 19 -14.07 38.09 20.72
C GLN A 19 -13.61 36.71 21.16
N ASN A 20 -13.64 36.48 22.48
CA ASN A 20 -13.41 35.18 23.09
C ASN A 20 -14.52 34.20 22.69
N ASN A 21 -14.28 33.38 21.67
CA ASN A 21 -15.01 32.14 21.49
C ASN A 21 -14.10 31.00 21.97
N THR A 22 -14.47 30.37 23.06
CA THR A 22 -13.90 29.13 23.56
C THR A 22 -14.22 28.01 22.57
N ASP A 23 -13.39 27.89 21.57
CA ASP A 23 -13.37 26.72 20.67
C ASP A 23 -12.67 25.57 21.39
N THR A 24 -13.43 24.57 21.80
CA THR A 24 -12.96 23.37 22.48
C THR A 24 -12.42 22.35 21.47
N SER A 25 -11.69 22.74 20.45
CA SER A 25 -10.83 21.84 19.71
C SER A 25 -9.59 21.58 20.58
N GLN A 26 -9.57 20.43 21.26
CA GLN A 26 -8.39 19.97 21.99
C GLN A 26 -7.25 19.79 20.99
N THR A 27 -6.40 20.79 20.84
CA THR A 27 -5.11 20.66 20.15
C THR A 27 -4.19 19.87 21.06
N TYR A 28 -4.08 18.57 20.82
CA TYR A 28 -3.09 17.74 21.49
C TYR A 28 -1.70 18.19 21.02
N PRO A 29 -0.76 18.48 21.92
CA PRO A 29 0.63 18.70 21.51
C PRO A 29 1.11 17.45 20.77
N LEU A 30 1.85 17.60 19.66
CA LEU A 30 2.35 16.51 18.82
C LEU A 30 3.09 15.40 19.58
N ASN A 31 3.59 15.70 20.78
CA ASN A 31 4.18 14.73 21.71
C ASN A 31 3.17 13.77 22.35
N GLU A 32 1.88 14.05 22.25
CA GLU A 32 0.79 13.21 22.79
C GLU A 32 0.05 12.43 21.70
N VAL A 33 0.49 12.54 20.43
CA VAL A 33 -0.09 11.75 19.34
C VAL A 33 0.05 10.26 19.64
N GLU A 34 -1.09 9.60 19.71
CA GLU A 34 -1.17 8.15 19.90
C GLU A 34 -0.99 7.43 18.57
N VAL A 35 -0.13 6.43 18.58
CA VAL A 35 0.12 5.52 17.47
C VAL A 35 -0.10 4.09 17.92
N SER A 36 -0.40 3.21 17.00
CA SER A 36 -0.60 1.78 17.30
C SER A 36 0.46 0.89 16.67
N ALA A 37 1.66 1.46 16.46
CA ALA A 37 2.79 0.82 15.79
C ALA A 37 3.15 -0.57 16.33
N ASN A 38 2.88 -0.82 17.61
CA ASN A 38 3.13 -2.09 18.27
C ASN A 38 1.83 -2.88 18.53
N ARG A 39 0.79 -2.70 17.71
CA ARG A 39 -0.56 -3.27 17.89
C ARG A 39 -1.29 -2.81 19.15
N VAL A 40 -0.65 -1.95 19.96
CA VAL A 40 -1.18 -1.36 21.17
C VAL A 40 -1.03 0.15 21.06
N ILE A 41 -1.99 0.90 21.62
CA ILE A 41 -1.95 2.37 21.61
C ILE A 41 -0.81 2.85 22.50
N GLU A 42 0.09 3.64 21.92
CA GLU A 42 1.27 4.21 22.58
C GLU A 42 1.46 5.68 22.18
N LYS A 43 2.15 6.43 23.02
CA LYS A 43 2.55 7.80 22.66
C LYS A 43 3.69 7.77 21.65
N LYS A 44 3.62 8.57 20.58
CA LYS A 44 4.66 8.67 19.56
C LYS A 44 6.04 8.99 20.13
N LYS A 45 6.11 9.76 21.24
CA LYS A 45 7.37 10.06 21.93
C LYS A 45 8.05 8.82 22.56
N GLU A 46 7.30 7.77 22.83
CA GLU A 46 7.75 6.51 23.44
C GLU A 46 8.08 5.42 22.41
N THR A 47 8.06 5.76 21.12
CA THR A 47 8.31 4.83 20.01
C THR A 47 9.61 5.21 19.29
N ALA A 48 10.54 4.25 19.15
CA ALA A 48 11.80 4.47 18.45
C ALA A 48 11.63 4.47 16.92
N GLN A 49 10.66 3.73 16.41
CA GLN A 49 10.36 3.62 14.99
C GLN A 49 9.82 4.93 14.41
N SER A 50 10.20 5.22 13.17
CA SER A 50 9.63 6.32 12.41
C SER A 50 8.23 5.95 11.91
N ILE A 51 7.24 6.82 12.17
CA ILE A 51 5.83 6.57 11.82
C ILE A 51 5.24 7.83 11.21
N LYS A 52 4.65 7.67 10.01
CA LYS A 52 3.77 8.68 9.41
C LYS A 52 2.32 8.33 9.73
N LEU A 53 1.63 9.25 10.38
CA LEU A 53 0.20 9.17 10.62
C LEU A 53 -0.52 10.00 9.54
N ILE A 54 -1.46 9.40 8.83
CA ILE A 54 -2.40 10.06 7.93
C ILE A 54 -3.73 10.09 8.67
N THR A 55 -4.16 11.28 9.07
CA THR A 55 -5.37 11.48 9.88
C THR A 55 -6.65 11.47 9.03
N ASN A 56 -7.81 11.31 9.66
CA ASN A 56 -9.10 11.41 8.98
C ASN A 56 -9.29 12.78 8.27
N GLU A 57 -8.84 13.87 8.89
CA GLU A 57 -8.86 15.21 8.28
C GLU A 57 -8.06 15.23 6.96
N GLU A 58 -6.86 14.66 6.97
CA GLU A 58 -6.02 14.57 5.77
C GLU A 58 -6.65 13.65 4.70
N ILE A 59 -7.22 12.50 5.10
CA ILE A 59 -7.93 11.57 4.20
C ILE A 59 -9.08 12.30 3.49
N VAL A 60 -9.92 13.00 4.25
CA VAL A 60 -11.06 13.75 3.73
C VAL A 60 -10.60 14.90 2.83
N SER A 61 -9.55 15.64 3.20
CA SER A 61 -9.02 16.78 2.43
C SER A 61 -8.42 16.34 1.10
N LEU A 62 -7.66 15.24 1.07
CA LEU A 62 -6.97 14.75 -0.13
C LEU A 62 -7.92 14.25 -1.22
N GLN A 63 -9.14 13.83 -0.88
CA GLN A 63 -10.14 13.31 -1.84
C GLN A 63 -9.57 12.30 -2.84
N SER A 64 -8.66 11.45 -2.38
CA SER A 64 -8.01 10.44 -3.22
C SER A 64 -9.00 9.40 -3.73
N GLN A 65 -8.89 9.02 -5.00
CA GLN A 65 -9.82 8.08 -5.65
C GLN A 65 -9.69 6.66 -5.07
N THR A 66 -8.46 6.23 -4.74
CA THR A 66 -8.16 4.89 -4.21
C THR A 66 -7.27 4.97 -2.98
N SER A 67 -7.17 3.88 -2.22
CA SER A 67 -6.23 3.78 -1.08
C SER A 67 -4.76 3.92 -1.53
N ALA A 68 -4.41 3.45 -2.72
CA ALA A 68 -3.07 3.63 -3.29
C ALA A 68 -2.76 5.12 -3.55
N ASP A 69 -3.72 5.86 -4.12
CA ASP A 69 -3.59 7.30 -4.34
C ASP A 69 -3.54 8.08 -3.02
N LEU A 70 -4.29 7.65 -2.01
CA LEU A 70 -4.24 8.26 -0.68
C LEU A 70 -2.82 8.20 -0.10
N ILE A 71 -2.20 7.03 -0.11
CA ILE A 71 -0.87 6.81 0.45
C ILE A 71 0.18 7.61 -0.34
N GLN A 72 0.07 7.65 -1.67
CA GLN A 72 0.95 8.45 -2.53
C GLN A 72 0.76 9.96 -2.27
N ASN A 73 -0.48 10.45 -2.28
CA ASN A 73 -0.79 11.87 -2.14
C ASN A 73 -0.49 12.42 -0.72
N SER A 74 -0.41 11.55 0.28
CA SER A 74 0.06 11.93 1.62
C SER A 74 1.57 12.21 1.65
N GLY A 75 2.33 11.78 0.64
CA GLY A 75 3.80 11.85 0.60
C GLY A 75 4.50 10.82 1.47
N ALA A 76 3.75 9.84 2.02
CA ALA A 76 4.30 8.82 2.91
C ALA A 76 5.13 7.78 2.15
N THR A 77 4.66 7.35 0.97
CA THR A 77 5.32 6.31 0.18
C THR A 77 5.30 6.64 -1.31
N PHE A 78 6.19 6.00 -2.04
CA PHE A 78 6.08 5.90 -3.49
C PHE A 78 5.06 4.81 -3.84
N VAL A 79 4.34 4.95 -4.97
CA VAL A 79 3.39 3.93 -5.45
C VAL A 79 3.63 3.66 -6.93
N GLN A 80 3.78 2.39 -7.26
CA GLN A 80 3.87 1.89 -8.63
C GLN A 80 2.50 1.45 -9.13
N LYS A 81 2.18 1.66 -10.42
CA LYS A 81 0.92 1.24 -11.04
C LYS A 81 1.14 0.60 -12.41
N SER A 82 0.54 -0.56 -12.65
CA SER A 82 0.48 -1.22 -13.97
C SER A 82 -0.88 -1.02 -14.66
N GLN A 83 -1.90 -0.65 -13.90
CA GLN A 83 -3.27 -0.37 -14.33
C GLN A 83 -3.87 0.74 -13.44
N GLN A 84 -5.07 1.23 -13.80
CA GLN A 84 -5.74 2.27 -13.02
C GLN A 84 -6.18 1.77 -11.64
N GLY A 85 -6.72 0.56 -11.55
CA GLY A 85 -7.16 -0.05 -10.30
C GLY A 85 -5.99 -0.60 -9.49
N GLY A 86 -5.89 -0.15 -8.22
CA GLY A 86 -4.86 -0.58 -7.30
C GLY A 86 -3.54 0.16 -7.42
N GLY A 87 -2.50 -0.43 -6.88
CA GLY A 87 -1.14 0.09 -6.87
C GLY A 87 -0.30 -0.66 -5.84
N SER A 88 1.00 -0.58 -5.97
CA SER A 88 1.96 -1.23 -5.09
C SER A 88 2.74 -0.19 -4.31
N PRO A 89 2.49 -0.03 -3.00
CA PRO A 89 3.27 0.87 -2.15
C PRO A 89 4.71 0.38 -1.99
N VAL A 90 5.64 1.32 -2.05
CA VAL A 90 7.07 1.08 -1.86
C VAL A 90 7.54 1.84 -0.63
N ILE A 91 8.09 1.13 0.35
CA ILE A 91 8.68 1.69 1.57
C ILE A 91 10.17 1.39 1.59
N ARG A 92 11.02 2.42 1.55
CA ARG A 92 12.50 2.29 1.59
C ARG A 92 13.04 1.30 0.54
N GLY A 93 12.44 1.27 -0.66
CA GLY A 93 12.84 0.35 -1.74
C GLY A 93 12.29 -1.07 -1.60
N PHE A 94 11.52 -1.37 -0.57
CA PHE A 94 10.78 -2.63 -0.43
C PHE A 94 9.37 -2.46 -0.97
N GLU A 95 8.91 -3.46 -1.72
CA GLU A 95 7.60 -3.47 -2.37
C GLU A 95 6.91 -4.83 -2.15
N ALA A 96 5.61 -4.86 -2.35
CA ALA A 96 4.79 -6.05 -2.48
C ALA A 96 4.89 -7.00 -1.26
N SER A 97 5.40 -8.23 -1.43
CA SER A 97 5.53 -9.20 -0.34
C SER A 97 6.53 -8.80 0.75
N ARG A 98 7.29 -7.70 0.56
CA ARG A 98 8.24 -7.16 1.54
C ARG A 98 7.68 -5.97 2.33
N VAL A 99 6.46 -5.54 2.01
CA VAL A 99 5.68 -4.55 2.77
C VAL A 99 4.43 -5.22 3.30
N LEU A 100 4.20 -5.11 4.60
CA LEU A 100 3.03 -5.72 5.22
C LEU A 100 1.85 -4.75 5.21
N LEU A 101 0.73 -5.20 4.64
CA LEU A 101 -0.56 -4.52 4.75
C LEU A 101 -1.36 -5.12 5.90
N VAL A 102 -1.89 -4.27 6.77
CA VAL A 102 -2.73 -4.65 7.91
C VAL A 102 -3.98 -3.80 7.91
N ILE A 103 -5.15 -4.39 8.14
CA ILE A 103 -6.41 -3.67 8.33
C ILE A 103 -7.06 -4.07 9.65
N ASP A 104 -7.31 -3.09 10.53
CA ASP A 104 -7.90 -3.28 11.86
C ASP A 104 -7.20 -4.36 12.72
N GLY A 105 -5.90 -4.57 12.50
CA GLY A 105 -5.09 -5.59 13.17
C GLY A 105 -5.01 -6.93 12.43
N VAL A 106 -5.75 -7.10 11.34
CA VAL A 106 -5.73 -8.30 10.49
C VAL A 106 -4.72 -8.13 9.36
N ARG A 107 -3.80 -9.08 9.22
CA ARG A 107 -2.83 -9.15 8.12
C ARG A 107 -3.56 -9.43 6.80
N MET A 108 -3.27 -8.63 5.76
CA MET A 108 -3.77 -8.85 4.40
C MET A 108 -2.85 -9.74 3.56
N ASN A 109 -1.52 -9.69 3.80
CA ASN A 109 -0.56 -10.51 3.06
C ASN A 109 -0.86 -12.00 3.25
N ASN A 110 -1.03 -12.69 2.16
CA ASN A 110 -1.39 -14.11 2.10
C ASN A 110 -0.39 -14.90 1.25
N LEU A 111 -0.69 -16.16 1.01
CA LEU A 111 0.16 -17.14 0.35
C LEU A 111 0.51 -16.81 -1.11
N ILE A 112 -0.25 -15.97 -1.80
CA ILE A 112 -0.04 -15.57 -3.20
C ILE A 112 0.42 -14.11 -3.37
N TYR A 113 0.80 -13.43 -2.26
CA TYR A 113 1.42 -12.12 -2.35
C TYR A 113 2.78 -12.25 -3.03
N ARG A 114 2.89 -11.71 -4.24
CA ARG A 114 4.09 -11.85 -5.08
C ARG A 114 5.18 -10.86 -4.70
N SER A 115 6.37 -11.07 -5.24
CA SER A 115 7.52 -10.19 -5.04
C SER A 115 7.48 -8.93 -5.88
N GLY A 116 6.70 -8.90 -6.97
CA GLY A 116 6.55 -7.74 -7.85
C GLY A 116 5.21 -7.05 -7.68
N HIS A 117 4.94 -6.09 -8.53
CA HIS A 117 3.82 -5.15 -8.47
C HIS A 117 2.47 -5.77 -8.10
N LEU A 118 1.99 -5.44 -6.91
CA LEU A 118 0.71 -5.89 -6.37
C LEU A 118 -0.40 -4.88 -6.62
N GLN A 119 -1.59 -5.38 -6.92
CA GLN A 119 -2.81 -4.57 -6.96
C GLN A 119 -3.68 -4.72 -5.71
N ASN A 120 -3.30 -5.52 -4.74
CA ASN A 120 -4.19 -6.01 -3.65
C ASN A 120 -4.69 -4.90 -2.71
N ILE A 121 -4.05 -3.75 -2.66
CA ILE A 121 -4.58 -2.58 -1.94
C ILE A 121 -5.89 -2.05 -2.55
N ILE A 122 -6.25 -2.49 -3.78
CA ILE A 122 -7.53 -2.13 -4.43
C ILE A 122 -8.73 -2.61 -3.60
N THR A 123 -8.60 -3.70 -2.84
CA THR A 123 -9.70 -4.25 -2.03
C THR A 123 -10.00 -3.46 -0.77
N THR A 124 -9.35 -2.31 -0.55
CA THR A 124 -9.55 -1.47 0.62
C THR A 124 -10.30 -0.18 0.27
N ASP A 125 -11.19 0.26 1.15
CA ASP A 125 -11.97 1.49 1.00
C ASP A 125 -11.40 2.64 1.82
N ASN A 126 -10.71 3.58 1.17
CA ASN A 126 -10.15 4.76 1.83
C ASN A 126 -11.21 5.69 2.45
N ASN A 127 -12.47 5.61 2.03
CA ASN A 127 -13.56 6.41 2.60
C ASN A 127 -14.04 5.86 3.95
N ALA A 128 -13.76 4.58 4.23
CA ALA A 128 -14.06 3.94 5.50
C ALA A 128 -12.96 4.16 6.57
N PHE A 129 -11.80 4.72 6.21
CA PHE A 129 -10.67 4.86 7.14
C PHE A 129 -10.89 5.98 8.15
N GLU A 130 -10.52 5.70 9.40
CA GLU A 130 -10.31 6.67 10.48
C GLU A 130 -8.91 7.25 10.44
N LYS A 131 -7.90 6.41 10.18
CA LYS A 131 -6.49 6.79 10.06
C LYS A 131 -5.70 5.74 9.30
N VAL A 132 -4.53 6.12 8.80
CA VAL A 132 -3.53 5.20 8.28
C VAL A 132 -2.19 5.47 8.96
N GLU A 133 -1.53 4.42 9.41
CA GLU A 133 -0.18 4.48 9.97
C GLU A 133 0.80 3.80 9.02
N VAL A 134 1.80 4.52 8.54
CA VAL A 134 2.92 3.97 7.78
C VAL A 134 4.11 3.88 8.72
N ILE A 135 4.50 2.65 9.06
CA ILE A 135 5.60 2.31 9.96
C ILE A 135 6.80 1.96 9.08
N TYR A 136 7.86 2.73 9.20
CA TYR A 136 9.07 2.55 8.38
C TYR A 136 10.07 1.62 9.05
N GLY A 137 10.74 0.82 8.22
CA GLY A 137 11.76 -0.14 8.64
C GLY A 137 11.20 -1.46 9.15
N PRO A 138 12.07 -2.46 9.39
CA PRO A 138 11.66 -3.80 9.77
C PRO A 138 10.83 -3.80 11.05
N SER A 139 9.65 -4.41 10.95
CA SER A 139 8.69 -4.52 12.06
C SER A 139 8.35 -5.98 12.36
N SER A 140 9.22 -6.91 11.94
CA SER A 140 8.98 -8.35 12.06
C SER A 140 8.90 -8.85 13.49
N THR A 141 9.49 -8.18 14.47
CA THR A 141 9.37 -8.52 15.89
C THR A 141 7.91 -8.52 16.34
N ILE A 142 7.14 -7.50 15.96
CA ILE A 142 5.73 -7.39 16.34
C ILE A 142 4.80 -8.02 15.30
N TYR A 143 5.10 -7.81 14.00
CA TYR A 143 4.18 -8.18 12.92
C TYR A 143 4.53 -9.50 12.20
N GLY A 144 5.74 -10.05 12.42
CA GLY A 144 6.19 -11.30 11.80
C GLY A 144 6.69 -11.12 10.36
N SER A 145 6.60 -12.17 9.56
CA SER A 145 7.06 -12.20 8.17
C SER A 145 6.50 -11.05 7.33
N ASP A 146 7.20 -10.68 6.26
CA ASP A 146 6.79 -9.72 5.23
C ASP A 146 6.91 -8.23 5.62
N ALA A 147 7.23 -7.92 6.87
CA ALA A 147 7.43 -6.56 7.37
C ALA A 147 8.91 -6.14 7.28
N LEU A 148 9.55 -6.32 6.10
CA LEU A 148 10.95 -5.96 5.87
C LEU A 148 11.14 -4.46 5.65
N GLY A 149 10.35 -3.89 4.74
CA GLY A 149 10.39 -2.46 4.46
C GLY A 149 9.59 -1.63 5.46
N GLY A 150 8.55 -2.23 6.00
CA GLY A 150 7.63 -1.58 6.93
C GLY A 150 6.23 -2.17 6.91
N VAL A 151 5.33 -1.48 7.59
CA VAL A 151 3.91 -1.84 7.71
C VAL A 151 3.04 -0.66 7.32
N ILE A 152 2.00 -0.91 6.53
CA ILE A 152 0.90 0.03 6.30
C ILE A 152 -0.29 -0.50 7.07
N HIS A 153 -0.65 0.16 8.16
CA HIS A 153 -1.76 -0.23 8.99
C HIS A 153 -2.95 0.70 8.75
N LEU A 154 -4.00 0.14 8.18
CA LEU A 154 -5.25 0.79 7.82
C LEU A 154 -6.24 0.59 8.97
N TYR A 155 -6.79 1.67 9.51
CA TYR A 155 -7.78 1.62 10.57
C TYR A 155 -9.10 2.15 10.03
N THR A 156 -10.12 1.30 9.97
CA THR A 156 -11.47 1.73 9.62
C THR A 156 -12.19 2.29 10.84
N LYS A 157 -13.17 3.17 10.62
CA LYS A 157 -13.98 3.77 11.69
C LYS A 157 -14.57 2.69 12.60
N ASN A 158 -14.67 2.98 13.88
CA ASN A 158 -15.29 2.08 14.86
C ASN A 158 -16.69 2.56 15.25
N PRO A 159 -17.60 1.62 15.59
CA PRO A 159 -18.90 1.99 16.15
C PRO A 159 -18.74 2.81 17.41
N ALA A 160 -19.53 3.89 17.54
CA ALA A 160 -19.55 4.80 18.67
C ALA A 160 -20.78 4.57 19.54
N LEU A 161 -20.57 4.33 20.83
CA LEU A 161 -21.63 4.16 21.81
C LEU A 161 -22.29 5.50 22.18
N ALA A 162 -23.54 5.47 22.63
CA ALA A 162 -24.19 6.61 23.25
C ALA A 162 -23.51 6.99 24.57
N THR A 163 -23.38 8.29 24.83
CA THR A 163 -22.90 8.83 26.10
C THR A 163 -24.03 8.78 27.15
N ASP A 164 -23.71 9.09 28.43
CA ASP A 164 -24.72 9.08 29.48
C ASP A 164 -25.83 10.14 29.28
N SER A 165 -25.52 11.21 28.54
CA SER A 165 -26.46 12.29 28.20
C SER A 165 -27.36 11.94 26.99
N GLU A 166 -27.06 10.87 26.26
CA GLU A 166 -27.76 10.48 25.04
C GLU A 166 -28.41 9.09 25.19
N LYS A 167 -29.66 8.93 24.78
CA LYS A 167 -30.28 7.59 24.69
C LYS A 167 -29.76 6.79 23.51
N ILE A 168 -29.60 7.45 22.37
CA ILE A 168 -29.11 6.87 21.10
C ILE A 168 -28.15 7.86 20.47
N LYS A 169 -27.01 7.39 20.00
CA LYS A 169 -26.05 8.15 19.21
C LYS A 169 -26.19 7.82 17.72
N LEU A 170 -26.74 8.76 17.00
CA LEU A 170 -26.85 8.66 15.54
C LEU A 170 -25.78 9.55 14.90
N LYS A 171 -25.06 8.99 13.95
CA LYS A 171 -24.16 9.73 13.06
C LYS A 171 -24.30 9.14 11.66
N ALA A 172 -24.34 9.97 10.65
CA ALA A 172 -24.36 9.52 9.28
C ALA A 172 -23.52 10.47 8.42
N THR A 173 -22.83 9.90 7.43
CA THR A 173 -22.12 10.65 6.40
C THR A 173 -22.54 10.10 5.04
N ALA A 174 -22.89 10.97 4.12
CA ALA A 174 -23.10 10.60 2.73
C ALA A 174 -22.37 11.60 1.83
N PHE A 175 -21.77 11.14 0.74
CA PHE A 175 -21.21 12.04 -0.26
C PHE A 175 -21.29 11.47 -1.67
N SER A 176 -21.32 12.38 -2.63
CA SER A 176 -21.17 12.10 -4.05
C SER A 176 -19.95 12.87 -4.56
N ARG A 177 -19.05 12.18 -5.28
CA ARG A 177 -17.86 12.76 -5.90
C ARG A 177 -17.84 12.50 -7.39
N TYR A 178 -17.43 13.51 -8.14
CA TYR A 178 -17.14 13.44 -9.56
C TYR A 178 -15.71 13.89 -9.83
N GLY A 179 -15.00 13.19 -10.73
CA GLY A 179 -13.66 13.55 -11.21
C GLY A 179 -13.60 13.48 -12.74
N SER A 180 -13.05 14.52 -13.36
CA SER A 180 -13.08 14.68 -14.82
C SER A 180 -12.06 13.82 -15.58
N VAL A 181 -10.94 13.44 -14.94
CA VAL A 181 -9.80 12.79 -15.63
C VAL A 181 -10.12 11.37 -16.12
N ASN A 182 -11.04 10.70 -15.47
CA ASN A 182 -11.53 9.36 -15.76
C ASN A 182 -13.04 9.25 -15.56
N GLU A 183 -13.76 10.37 -15.61
CA GLU A 183 -15.22 10.41 -15.44
C GLU A 183 -15.69 9.71 -14.15
N GLU A 184 -14.86 9.79 -13.09
CA GLU A 184 -15.16 9.14 -11.80
C GLU A 184 -16.52 9.54 -11.27
N LYS A 185 -17.27 8.55 -10.79
CA LYS A 185 -18.51 8.71 -10.03
C LYS A 185 -18.44 7.85 -8.79
N THR A 186 -18.19 8.48 -7.64
CA THR A 186 -18.12 7.77 -6.35
C THR A 186 -19.28 8.20 -5.48
N GLN A 187 -20.01 7.21 -4.93
CA GLN A 187 -21.10 7.37 -3.97
C GLN A 187 -20.71 6.66 -2.69
N HIS A 188 -20.86 7.34 -1.58
CA HIS A 188 -20.54 6.79 -0.26
C HIS A 188 -21.63 7.13 0.75
N ILE A 189 -21.93 6.17 1.61
CA ILE A 189 -22.74 6.36 2.80
C ILE A 189 -22.14 5.57 3.97
N ASP A 190 -22.03 6.21 5.10
CA ASP A 190 -21.76 5.51 6.36
C ASP A 190 -22.72 6.00 7.44
N PHE A 191 -23.10 5.13 8.37
CA PHE A 191 -23.93 5.49 9.51
C PHE A 191 -23.60 4.67 10.74
N ASN A 192 -23.71 5.31 11.89
CA ASN A 192 -23.56 4.74 13.22
C ASN A 192 -24.86 4.83 14.01
N ILE A 193 -25.26 3.72 14.61
CA ILE A 193 -26.34 3.65 15.58
C ILE A 193 -25.75 3.11 16.88
N GLY A 194 -25.67 3.91 17.92
CA GLY A 194 -25.10 3.55 19.20
C GLY A 194 -26.10 3.67 20.34
N PHE A 195 -26.19 2.62 21.15
CA PHE A 195 -26.83 2.58 22.46
C PHE A 195 -25.74 2.60 23.55
N LYS A 196 -26.12 2.54 24.83
CA LYS A 196 -25.15 2.57 25.94
C LYS A 196 -24.12 1.44 25.93
N LYS A 197 -24.53 0.23 25.51
CA LYS A 197 -23.67 -0.98 25.51
C LYS A 197 -23.47 -1.61 24.14
N PHE A 198 -24.22 -1.20 23.14
CA PHE A 198 -24.18 -1.75 21.81
C PHE A 198 -24.13 -0.65 20.77
N ALA A 199 -23.30 -0.83 19.75
CA ALA A 199 -23.28 0.06 18.60
C ALA A 199 -23.05 -0.71 17.32
N SER A 200 -23.58 -0.16 16.22
CA SER A 200 -23.40 -0.68 14.86
C SER A 200 -22.91 0.46 13.98
N TRP A 201 -21.90 0.19 13.16
CA TRP A 201 -21.43 1.10 12.11
C TRP A 201 -21.42 0.36 10.77
N THR A 202 -22.07 0.95 9.78
CA THR A 202 -22.17 0.42 8.43
C THR A 202 -21.60 1.45 7.45
N SER A 203 -20.81 1.01 6.49
CA SER A 203 -20.25 1.83 5.41
C SER A 203 -20.42 1.13 4.08
N PHE A 204 -20.85 1.87 3.07
CA PHE A 204 -20.96 1.40 1.69
C PHE A 204 -20.40 2.45 0.74
N THR A 205 -19.56 2.00 -0.18
CA THR A 205 -18.97 2.83 -1.24
C THR A 205 -19.13 2.12 -2.59
N TYR A 206 -19.62 2.84 -3.58
CA TYR A 206 -19.61 2.45 -4.98
C TYR A 206 -18.80 3.46 -5.78
N SER A 207 -17.87 3.00 -6.60
CA SER A 207 -17.06 3.83 -7.49
C SER A 207 -17.09 3.29 -8.91
N ASP A 208 -17.30 4.17 -9.87
CA ASP A 208 -17.24 3.91 -11.30
C ASP A 208 -16.16 4.80 -11.91
N PHE A 209 -15.15 4.18 -12.47
CA PHE A 209 -14.01 4.84 -13.09
C PHE A 209 -14.01 4.53 -14.58
N GLY A 210 -14.18 5.54 -15.41
CA GLY A 210 -13.97 5.44 -16.86
C GLY A 210 -12.49 5.36 -17.23
N ASP A 211 -12.20 5.41 -18.53
CA ASP A 211 -10.85 5.35 -19.05
C ASP A 211 -10.03 6.59 -18.64
N LEU A 212 -8.84 6.37 -18.11
CA LEU A 212 -7.96 7.41 -17.61
C LEU A 212 -7.38 8.27 -18.75
N THR A 213 -7.49 9.58 -18.62
CA THR A 213 -6.83 10.55 -19.53
C THR A 213 -5.51 10.99 -18.92
N MET A 214 -4.41 10.83 -19.66
CA MET A 214 -3.07 11.28 -19.26
C MET A 214 -2.89 12.78 -19.54
N GLY A 215 -1.85 13.38 -18.94
CA GLY A 215 -1.46 14.76 -19.20
C GLY A 215 -1.09 15.01 -20.67
N LYS A 216 -1.45 16.18 -21.19
CA LYS A 216 -1.24 16.57 -22.60
C LYS A 216 0.03 17.40 -22.79
N ASN A 217 0.50 18.08 -21.73
CA ASN A 217 1.72 18.88 -21.79
C ASN A 217 2.93 17.97 -21.63
N ALA A 218 3.56 17.67 -22.76
CA ALA A 218 4.66 16.75 -22.85
C ALA A 218 5.84 17.17 -21.96
N ASN A 219 6.40 16.22 -21.21
CA ASN A 219 7.70 16.40 -20.59
C ASN A 219 8.77 16.38 -21.71
N PRO A 220 9.65 17.38 -21.83
CA PRO A 220 10.61 17.50 -22.93
C PRO A 220 11.62 16.34 -23.01
N PHE A 221 11.75 15.56 -21.95
CA PHE A 221 12.62 14.37 -21.90
C PHE A 221 11.94 13.09 -22.36
N TYR A 222 10.65 13.13 -22.68
CA TYR A 222 9.96 11.98 -23.27
C TYR A 222 10.02 12.02 -24.80
N PRO A 223 10.15 10.85 -25.47
CA PRO A 223 9.88 10.76 -26.90
C PRO A 223 8.48 11.26 -27.24
N ASN A 224 8.29 11.89 -28.41
CA ASN A 224 7.01 12.50 -28.83
C ASN A 224 5.80 11.54 -28.77
N SER A 225 6.04 10.24 -28.97
CA SER A 225 4.99 9.21 -28.92
C SER A 225 4.88 8.52 -27.56
N PHE A 226 5.68 8.90 -26.57
CA PHE A 226 5.76 8.18 -25.31
C PHE A 226 4.42 8.15 -24.58
N GLY A 227 3.95 6.94 -24.33
CA GLY A 227 2.73 6.72 -23.55
C GLY A 227 1.41 7.02 -24.27
N LEU A 228 1.45 7.50 -25.52
CA LEU A 228 0.25 7.76 -26.30
C LEU A 228 -0.45 6.44 -26.68
N ARG A 229 -1.76 6.40 -26.53
CA ARG A 229 -2.60 5.26 -26.91
C ARG A 229 -3.15 5.49 -28.33
N GLU A 230 -2.32 5.25 -29.34
CA GLU A 230 -2.72 5.51 -30.75
C GLU A 230 -3.72 4.48 -31.28
N TYR A 231 -3.61 3.23 -30.84
CA TYR A 231 -4.47 2.12 -31.29
C TYR A 231 -4.84 1.21 -30.11
N TYR A 232 -5.97 0.54 -30.25
CA TYR A 232 -6.40 -0.51 -29.31
C TYR A 232 -7.09 -1.65 -30.10
N ALA A 233 -7.17 -2.83 -29.47
CA ALA A 233 -7.90 -3.95 -30.04
C ALA A 233 -9.37 -3.86 -29.67
N GLU A 234 -10.28 -4.13 -30.61
CA GLU A 234 -11.71 -4.27 -30.42
C GLU A 234 -12.21 -5.48 -31.17
N ARG A 235 -13.27 -6.11 -30.68
CA ARG A 235 -13.91 -7.22 -31.37
C ARG A 235 -15.15 -6.74 -32.11
N GLN A 236 -15.11 -6.83 -33.43
CA GLN A 236 -16.19 -6.43 -34.31
C GLN A 236 -16.56 -7.61 -35.23
N ASN A 237 -17.83 -7.96 -35.32
CA ASN A 237 -18.32 -9.05 -36.17
C ASN A 237 -17.52 -10.35 -36.03
N ASN A 238 -17.26 -10.77 -34.79
CA ASN A 238 -16.42 -11.94 -34.44
C ASN A 238 -14.97 -11.90 -34.89
N THR A 239 -14.43 -10.75 -35.28
CA THR A 239 -13.04 -10.54 -35.67
C THR A 239 -12.41 -9.47 -34.78
N ASP A 240 -11.15 -9.62 -34.42
CA ASP A 240 -10.42 -8.59 -33.70
C ASP A 240 -9.92 -7.53 -34.71
N VAL A 241 -10.23 -6.28 -34.43
CA VAL A 241 -9.89 -5.13 -35.26
C VAL A 241 -8.94 -4.20 -34.49
N LYS A 242 -7.89 -3.75 -35.17
CA LYS A 242 -7.03 -2.68 -34.66
C LYS A 242 -7.71 -1.34 -34.95
N VAL A 243 -8.26 -0.73 -33.90
CA VAL A 243 -8.98 0.55 -33.98
C VAL A 243 -8.05 1.70 -33.68
N LYS A 244 -8.10 2.76 -34.50
CA LYS A 244 -7.39 4.01 -34.24
C LYS A 244 -8.10 4.78 -33.13
N ASN A 245 -7.37 5.15 -32.09
CA ASN A 245 -7.92 5.95 -31.00
C ASN A 245 -8.09 7.41 -31.43
N THR A 246 -9.28 7.94 -31.34
CA THR A 246 -9.61 9.32 -31.71
C THR A 246 -9.00 10.34 -30.73
N ASN A 247 -8.79 9.92 -29.47
CA ASN A 247 -8.11 10.70 -28.45
C ASN A 247 -6.91 9.93 -27.90
N LYS A 248 -5.75 10.11 -28.48
CA LYS A 248 -4.51 9.39 -28.11
C LYS A 248 -4.08 9.57 -26.66
N PHE A 249 -4.58 10.59 -25.96
CA PHE A 249 -4.30 10.83 -24.53
C PHE A 249 -5.25 10.01 -23.61
N ARG A 250 -6.39 9.53 -24.11
CA ARG A 250 -7.28 8.64 -23.37
C ARG A 250 -6.72 7.22 -23.43
N GLN A 251 -6.43 6.67 -22.29
CA GLN A 251 -5.87 5.32 -22.10
C GLN A 251 -7.00 4.29 -22.16
N VAL A 252 -7.52 4.06 -23.37
CA VAL A 252 -8.68 3.19 -23.65
C VAL A 252 -8.48 1.79 -23.08
N LYS A 253 -9.51 1.24 -22.43
CA LYS A 253 -9.53 0.00 -21.65
C LYS A 253 -8.65 0.11 -20.40
N SER A 254 -8.85 1.14 -19.60
CA SER A 254 -8.27 1.27 -18.27
C SER A 254 -9.31 1.42 -17.16
N GLY A 255 -10.58 1.66 -17.50
CA GLY A 255 -11.68 1.86 -16.58
C GLY A 255 -12.09 0.58 -15.84
N TYR A 256 -12.72 0.72 -14.67
CA TYR A 256 -13.26 -0.36 -13.85
C TYR A 256 -14.28 0.18 -12.84
N GLN A 257 -15.05 -0.72 -12.24
CA GLN A 257 -16.01 -0.40 -11.19
C GLN A 257 -15.65 -1.17 -9.91
N GLN A 258 -16.04 -0.64 -8.76
CA GLN A 258 -15.81 -1.30 -7.48
C GLN A 258 -16.88 -0.91 -6.46
N TYR A 259 -17.24 -1.87 -5.60
CA TYR A 259 -18.04 -1.59 -4.42
C TYR A 259 -17.42 -2.24 -3.18
N ASN A 260 -17.55 -1.53 -2.07
CA ASN A 260 -17.03 -1.92 -0.75
C ASN A 260 -18.15 -1.81 0.28
N LEU A 261 -18.22 -2.80 1.15
CA LEU A 261 -19.14 -2.84 2.28
C LEU A 261 -18.35 -3.13 3.55
N THR A 262 -18.55 -2.35 4.59
CA THR A 262 -18.02 -2.62 5.92
C THR A 262 -19.15 -2.58 6.92
N GLN A 263 -19.24 -3.62 7.77
CA GLN A 263 -20.17 -3.70 8.87
C GLN A 263 -19.40 -4.02 10.15
N LYS A 264 -19.53 -3.16 11.16
CA LYS A 264 -18.98 -3.42 12.49
C LYS A 264 -20.07 -3.38 13.54
N PHE A 265 -20.02 -4.33 14.46
CA PHE A 265 -20.84 -4.39 15.68
C PHE A 265 -19.92 -4.30 16.89
N LEU A 266 -20.26 -3.46 17.84
CA LEU A 266 -19.56 -3.30 19.10
C LEU A 266 -20.50 -3.59 20.25
N LEU A 267 -20.07 -4.46 21.16
CA LEU A 267 -20.71 -4.75 22.44
C LEU A 267 -19.75 -4.40 23.58
N GLN A 268 -20.09 -3.41 24.37
CA GLN A 268 -19.44 -3.10 25.66
C GLN A 268 -20.14 -3.92 26.75
N GLN A 269 -19.65 -5.12 27.03
CA GLN A 269 -20.27 -6.01 28.01
C GLN A 269 -20.25 -5.39 29.42
N ASN A 270 -19.10 -4.82 29.80
CA ASN A 270 -18.87 -4.05 31.01
C ASN A 270 -17.72 -3.06 30.79
N GLU A 271 -17.31 -2.31 31.80
CA GLU A 271 -16.24 -1.28 31.68
C GLU A 271 -14.90 -1.84 31.18
N SER A 272 -14.62 -3.12 31.43
CA SER A 272 -13.35 -3.76 31.10
C SER A 272 -13.41 -4.66 29.88
N THR A 273 -14.61 -5.01 29.39
CA THR A 273 -14.77 -6.05 28.37
C THR A 273 -15.52 -5.52 27.15
N LYS A 274 -14.86 -5.61 26.01
CA LYS A 274 -15.34 -5.11 24.72
C LYS A 274 -15.23 -6.19 23.65
N HIS A 275 -16.25 -6.30 22.83
CA HIS A 275 -16.32 -7.21 21.71
C HIS A 275 -16.62 -6.42 20.43
N ILE A 276 -15.87 -6.70 19.36
CA ILE A 276 -16.12 -6.10 18.05
C ILE A 276 -16.18 -7.23 17.04
N LEU A 277 -17.29 -7.30 16.28
CA LEU A 277 -17.38 -8.10 15.07
C LEU A 277 -17.22 -7.19 13.88
N ASN A 278 -16.25 -7.46 13.01
CA ASN A 278 -15.89 -6.67 11.84
C ASN A 278 -16.04 -7.53 10.58
N ILE A 279 -16.90 -7.14 9.66
CA ILE A 279 -17.15 -7.81 8.39
C ILE A 279 -16.87 -6.80 7.29
N GLN A 280 -15.96 -7.13 6.36
CA GLN A 280 -15.62 -6.29 5.23
C GLN A 280 -15.73 -7.12 3.95
N TYR A 281 -16.33 -6.52 2.93
CA TYR A 281 -16.47 -7.11 1.62
C TYR A 281 -16.10 -6.09 0.53
N SER A 282 -15.26 -6.50 -0.39
CA SER A 282 -14.87 -5.72 -1.57
C SER A 282 -15.01 -6.58 -2.82
N ASN A 283 -15.53 -5.98 -3.88
CA ASN A 283 -15.59 -6.61 -5.19
C ASN A 283 -15.47 -5.56 -6.29
N SER A 284 -14.73 -5.90 -7.36
CA SER A 284 -14.58 -5.06 -8.54
C SER A 284 -15.23 -5.71 -9.76
N SER A 285 -15.43 -4.92 -10.83
CA SER A 285 -15.54 -5.46 -12.18
C SER A 285 -14.19 -6.04 -12.64
N ASP A 286 -14.12 -6.49 -13.88
CA ASP A 286 -12.85 -6.76 -14.54
C ASP A 286 -11.95 -5.50 -14.48
N VAL A 287 -10.69 -5.68 -14.13
CA VAL A 287 -9.67 -4.62 -14.05
C VAL A 287 -8.66 -4.81 -15.18
N PRO A 288 -8.76 -4.03 -16.27
CA PRO A 288 -7.87 -4.20 -17.42
C PRO A 288 -6.40 -4.01 -17.03
N ARG A 289 -5.55 -4.94 -17.43
CA ARG A 289 -4.11 -4.86 -17.29
C ARG A 289 -3.54 -3.97 -18.40
N TYR A 290 -3.65 -2.65 -18.21
CA TYR A 290 -3.39 -1.66 -19.23
C TYR A 290 -1.99 -1.77 -19.84
N ASP A 291 -0.97 -1.98 -19.03
CA ASP A 291 0.41 -2.16 -19.48
C ASP A 291 0.53 -3.25 -20.57
N ARG A 292 -0.12 -4.40 -20.37
CA ARG A 292 -0.12 -5.52 -21.33
C ARG A 292 -0.92 -5.22 -22.59
N LEU A 293 -1.99 -4.44 -22.47
CA LEU A 293 -2.81 -4.04 -23.61
C LEU A 293 -2.12 -3.03 -24.53
N THR A 294 -1.03 -2.41 -24.10
CA THR A 294 -0.21 -1.51 -24.93
C THR A 294 0.87 -2.22 -25.74
N GLU A 295 1.12 -3.50 -25.46
CA GLU A 295 2.14 -4.29 -26.18
C GLU A 295 1.71 -4.58 -27.62
N PHE A 296 2.67 -4.51 -28.54
CA PHE A 296 2.50 -4.87 -29.95
C PHE A 296 3.34 -6.12 -30.31
N SER A 297 2.84 -6.87 -31.29
CA SER A 297 3.55 -7.94 -31.98
C SER A 297 3.54 -7.63 -33.47
N GLY A 298 4.68 -7.16 -34.00
CA GLY A 298 4.71 -6.54 -35.31
C GLY A 298 3.84 -5.28 -35.35
N SER A 299 2.97 -5.16 -36.34
CA SER A 299 2.06 -4.01 -36.53
C SER A 299 0.74 -4.11 -35.78
N ASN A 300 0.46 -5.24 -35.12
CA ASN A 300 -0.83 -5.48 -34.45
C ASN A 300 -0.66 -5.50 -32.92
N PRO A 301 -1.75 -5.17 -32.16
CA PRO A 301 -1.75 -5.42 -30.72
C PRO A 301 -1.40 -6.86 -30.40
N LYS A 302 -0.61 -7.10 -29.38
CA LYS A 302 -0.25 -8.45 -28.92
C LYS A 302 -1.43 -9.16 -28.28
N PHE A 303 -2.21 -8.41 -27.48
CA PHE A 303 -3.40 -8.92 -26.78
C PHE A 303 -4.65 -8.17 -27.23
N ALA A 304 -5.72 -8.92 -27.45
CA ALA A 304 -7.07 -8.37 -27.60
C ALA A 304 -7.73 -8.11 -26.25
N GLU A 305 -7.44 -9.01 -25.29
CA GLU A 305 -7.92 -8.95 -23.90
C GLU A 305 -6.78 -9.31 -22.94
N TRP A 306 -6.64 -8.53 -21.90
CA TRP A 306 -5.82 -8.87 -20.73
C TRP A 306 -6.37 -8.10 -19.52
N TYR A 307 -6.89 -8.82 -18.53
CA TYR A 307 -7.47 -8.22 -17.33
C TYR A 307 -7.34 -9.16 -16.13
N TYR A 308 -7.31 -8.56 -14.96
CA TYR A 308 -7.66 -9.27 -13.74
C TYR A 308 -9.19 -9.31 -13.69
N GLY A 309 -9.78 -10.48 -13.46
CA GLY A 309 -11.20 -10.62 -13.24
C GLY A 309 -11.62 -9.96 -11.92
N PRO A 310 -12.87 -10.05 -11.50
CA PRO A 310 -13.31 -9.40 -10.27
C PRO A 310 -12.35 -9.69 -9.11
N GLN A 311 -11.82 -8.63 -8.49
CA GLN A 311 -11.02 -8.74 -7.29
C GLN A 311 -11.96 -8.84 -6.10
N LYS A 312 -12.10 -10.03 -5.52
CA LYS A 312 -13.03 -10.28 -4.42
C LYS A 312 -12.26 -10.50 -3.13
N TRP A 313 -12.72 -9.87 -2.08
CA TRP A 313 -12.20 -10.04 -0.74
C TRP A 313 -13.34 -9.96 0.29
N LEU A 314 -13.48 -11.01 1.06
CA LEU A 314 -14.34 -11.06 2.26
C LEU A 314 -13.45 -11.26 3.47
N MET A 315 -13.62 -10.44 4.48
CA MET A 315 -12.99 -10.60 5.79
C MET A 315 -14.06 -10.59 6.88
N THR A 316 -13.96 -11.54 7.79
CA THR A 316 -14.70 -11.51 9.06
C THR A 316 -13.70 -11.64 10.20
N ALA A 317 -13.71 -10.70 11.14
CA ALA A 317 -12.83 -10.68 12.28
C ALA A 317 -13.61 -10.42 13.57
N TYR A 318 -13.32 -11.22 14.58
CA TYR A 318 -13.79 -11.01 15.95
C TYR A 318 -12.63 -10.50 16.79
N ASP A 319 -12.81 -9.31 17.40
CA ASP A 319 -11.83 -8.62 18.23
C ASP A 319 -12.38 -8.52 19.66
N PHE A 320 -11.75 -9.24 20.57
CA PHE A 320 -12.02 -9.21 21.99
C PHE A 320 -10.97 -8.37 22.71
N GLN A 321 -11.39 -7.44 23.54
CA GLN A 321 -10.52 -6.57 24.33
C GLN A 321 -10.89 -6.63 25.81
N TYR A 322 -9.87 -6.77 26.67
CA TYR A 322 -10.03 -6.82 28.11
C TYR A 322 -8.99 -5.93 28.79
N THR A 323 -9.48 -4.97 29.62
CA THR A 323 -8.68 -3.89 30.19
C THR A 323 -8.55 -3.93 31.71
N LYS A 324 -8.99 -5.02 32.37
CA LYS A 324 -8.85 -5.17 33.81
C LYS A 324 -7.44 -5.62 34.19
N LYS A 325 -6.82 -4.95 35.14
CA LYS A 325 -5.50 -5.33 35.67
C LYS A 325 -5.55 -6.68 36.36
N THR A 326 -4.66 -7.57 35.96
CA THR A 326 -4.42 -8.88 36.55
C THR A 326 -2.93 -9.03 36.92
N ALA A 327 -2.54 -10.15 37.52
CA ALA A 327 -1.13 -10.45 37.76
C ALA A 327 -0.32 -10.53 36.44
N LEU A 328 -0.92 -11.03 35.36
CA LEU A 328 -0.24 -11.26 34.07
C LEU A 328 -0.40 -10.10 33.11
N SER A 329 -1.54 -9.42 33.07
CA SER A 329 -1.82 -8.38 32.07
C SER A 329 -2.65 -7.23 32.65
N ASP A 330 -2.48 -6.05 32.06
CA ASP A 330 -3.33 -4.88 32.25
C ASP A 330 -4.27 -4.67 31.04
N PHE A 331 -3.91 -5.26 29.90
CA PHE A 331 -4.66 -5.27 28.66
C PHE A 331 -4.45 -6.57 27.92
N VAL A 332 -5.52 -7.13 27.36
CA VAL A 332 -5.48 -8.29 26.48
C VAL A 332 -6.35 -7.99 25.26
N ARG A 333 -5.84 -8.31 24.08
CA ARG A 333 -6.60 -8.29 22.82
C ARG A 333 -6.47 -9.64 22.12
N ILE A 334 -7.58 -10.16 21.65
CA ILE A 334 -7.63 -11.40 20.85
C ILE A 334 -8.36 -11.07 19.56
N ILE A 335 -7.73 -11.38 18.43
CA ILE A 335 -8.36 -11.28 17.11
C ILE A 335 -8.37 -12.66 16.48
N ALA A 336 -9.57 -13.17 16.18
CA ALA A 336 -9.76 -14.34 15.33
C ALA A 336 -10.37 -13.89 14.00
N ASN A 337 -9.80 -14.30 12.87
CA ASN A 337 -10.27 -13.83 11.56
C ASN A 337 -10.31 -14.96 10.52
N TYR A 338 -11.22 -14.78 9.58
CA TYR A 338 -11.33 -15.54 8.35
C TYR A 338 -11.35 -14.61 7.17
N GLN A 339 -10.61 -14.96 6.10
CA GLN A 339 -10.64 -14.23 4.85
C GLN A 339 -10.83 -15.20 3.68
N ASN A 340 -11.65 -14.81 2.73
CA ASN A 340 -11.80 -15.46 1.43
C ASN A 340 -11.45 -14.47 0.34
N ILE A 341 -10.51 -14.84 -0.51
CA ILE A 341 -9.98 -14.01 -1.59
C ILE A 341 -10.10 -14.77 -2.90
N GLU A 342 -10.60 -14.09 -3.93
CA GLU A 342 -10.55 -14.60 -5.29
C GLU A 342 -9.82 -13.60 -6.19
N GLU A 343 -8.75 -14.07 -6.80
CA GLU A 343 -8.02 -13.35 -7.85
C GLU A 343 -8.06 -14.18 -9.12
N SER A 344 -8.18 -13.53 -10.28
CA SER A 344 -8.11 -14.23 -11.55
C SER A 344 -7.40 -13.41 -12.62
N ARG A 345 -6.88 -14.11 -13.63
CA ARG A 345 -6.21 -13.52 -14.79
C ARG A 345 -6.80 -14.09 -16.04
N HIS A 346 -7.15 -13.21 -16.95
CA HIS A 346 -7.77 -13.55 -18.22
C HIS A 346 -6.97 -12.90 -19.34
N SER A 347 -6.55 -13.68 -20.32
CA SER A 347 -5.81 -13.14 -21.47
C SER A 347 -6.19 -13.85 -22.76
N ARG A 348 -6.25 -13.06 -23.84
CA ARG A 348 -6.46 -13.56 -25.19
C ARG A 348 -5.58 -12.76 -26.16
N ARG A 349 -4.79 -13.44 -26.95
CA ARG A 349 -3.99 -12.80 -28.00
C ARG A 349 -4.89 -12.25 -29.11
N PHE A 350 -4.41 -11.22 -29.78
CA PHE A 350 -5.08 -10.63 -30.93
C PHE A 350 -5.23 -11.68 -32.06
N ASN A 351 -6.41 -11.75 -32.68
CA ASN A 351 -6.82 -12.74 -33.66
C ASN A 351 -6.75 -14.21 -33.21
N ASN A 352 -6.74 -14.44 -31.91
CA ASN A 352 -6.82 -15.78 -31.34
C ASN A 352 -8.21 -15.96 -30.67
N LYS A 353 -8.84 -17.10 -30.94
CA LYS A 353 -10.14 -17.45 -30.34
C LYS A 353 -10.02 -17.99 -28.92
N ASN A 354 -8.83 -18.43 -28.51
CA ASN A 354 -8.59 -19.09 -27.25
C ASN A 354 -8.30 -18.06 -26.14
N LYS A 355 -9.23 -17.91 -25.19
CA LYS A 355 -9.06 -17.10 -23.98
C LYS A 355 -8.62 -17.98 -22.82
N LYS A 356 -7.41 -17.74 -22.29
CA LYS A 356 -6.91 -18.40 -21.10
C LYS A 356 -7.42 -17.68 -19.85
N SER A 357 -7.94 -18.45 -18.90
CA SER A 357 -8.41 -17.98 -17.59
C SER A 357 -7.72 -18.77 -16.48
N GLN A 358 -7.06 -18.06 -15.55
CA GLN A 358 -6.42 -18.63 -14.36
C GLN A 358 -7.09 -18.01 -13.12
N ILE A 359 -7.54 -18.84 -12.20
CA ILE A 359 -8.33 -18.44 -11.03
C ILE A 359 -7.69 -19.01 -9.79
N GLU A 360 -7.42 -18.15 -8.82
CA GLU A 360 -6.86 -18.46 -7.51
C GLU A 360 -7.88 -18.14 -6.41
N GLN A 361 -8.24 -19.17 -5.64
CA GLN A 361 -9.10 -19.04 -4.45
C GLN A 361 -8.27 -19.27 -3.20
N VAL A 362 -8.22 -18.25 -2.33
CA VAL A 362 -7.42 -18.25 -1.11
C VAL A 362 -8.34 -18.20 0.10
N ASN A 363 -8.12 -19.10 1.06
CA ASN A 363 -8.72 -19.01 2.39
C ASN A 363 -7.62 -18.76 3.42
N VAL A 364 -7.86 -17.81 4.32
CA VAL A 364 -6.94 -17.44 5.39
C VAL A 364 -7.69 -17.53 6.72
N TYR A 365 -7.10 -18.24 7.67
CA TYR A 365 -7.55 -18.31 9.05
C TYR A 365 -6.45 -17.72 9.92
N GLY A 366 -6.77 -16.71 10.70
CA GLY A 366 -5.82 -16.01 11.55
C GLY A 366 -6.27 -15.95 13.00
N PHE A 367 -5.30 -16.06 13.91
CA PHE A 367 -5.49 -15.87 15.33
C PHE A 367 -4.32 -15.06 15.90
N ASN A 368 -4.63 -13.98 16.59
CA ASN A 368 -3.66 -13.11 17.25
C ASN A 368 -4.07 -12.94 18.71
N LEU A 369 -3.13 -13.06 19.63
CA LEU A 369 -3.27 -12.69 21.02
C LEU A 369 -2.17 -11.68 21.34
N ASP A 370 -2.54 -10.54 21.85
CA ASP A 370 -1.64 -9.48 22.31
C ASP A 370 -1.97 -9.15 23.76
N ALA A 371 -0.99 -9.15 24.66
CA ALA A 371 -1.14 -8.81 26.06
C ALA A 371 -0.09 -7.77 26.47
N VAL A 372 -0.49 -6.86 27.34
CA VAL A 372 0.38 -5.82 27.91
C VAL A 372 0.36 -5.86 29.42
N LYS A 373 1.54 -5.83 30.03
CA LYS A 373 1.73 -5.66 31.47
C LYS A 373 2.63 -4.46 31.74
N LYS A 374 2.17 -3.57 32.62
CA LYS A 374 2.94 -2.41 33.06
C LYS A 374 3.19 -2.53 34.56
N TRP A 375 4.46 -2.40 34.95
CA TRP A 375 4.86 -2.35 36.37
C TRP A 375 6.06 -1.43 36.56
N ASN A 376 5.96 -0.54 37.53
CA ASN A 376 7.00 0.45 37.79
C ASN A 376 7.46 1.17 36.49
N LYS A 377 8.72 0.95 36.09
CA LYS A 377 9.38 1.54 34.92
C LYS A 377 9.41 0.58 33.72
N HIS A 378 8.66 -0.52 33.75
CA HIS A 378 8.69 -1.55 32.72
C HIS A 378 7.32 -1.71 32.07
N HIS A 379 7.28 -1.70 30.75
CA HIS A 379 6.13 -2.07 29.96
C HIS A 379 6.50 -3.32 29.14
N LEU A 380 5.82 -4.42 29.38
CA LEU A 380 6.00 -5.66 28.66
C LEU A 380 4.78 -5.89 27.76
N GLN A 381 5.04 -6.21 26.51
CA GLN A 381 4.04 -6.69 25.56
C GLN A 381 4.47 -8.06 25.07
N TYR A 382 3.55 -9.00 25.03
CA TYR A 382 3.80 -10.36 24.54
C TYR A 382 2.59 -10.89 23.82
N GLY A 383 2.81 -11.82 22.92
CA GLY A 383 1.71 -12.34 22.12
C GLY A 383 2.04 -13.59 21.33
N LEU A 384 0.98 -14.08 20.71
CA LEU A 384 0.95 -15.26 19.85
C LEU A 384 0.27 -14.88 18.53
N ASP A 385 0.89 -15.25 17.41
CA ASP A 385 0.31 -15.18 16.07
C ASP A 385 0.24 -16.57 15.46
N ILE A 386 -0.93 -16.93 14.93
CA ILE A 386 -1.12 -18.14 14.12
C ILE A 386 -1.85 -17.73 12.83
N GLN A 387 -1.36 -18.20 11.70
CA GLN A 387 -2.03 -18.02 10.41
C GLN A 387 -1.95 -19.32 9.60
N TYR A 388 -3.10 -19.78 9.11
CA TYR A 388 -3.21 -20.91 8.20
C TYR A 388 -3.83 -20.43 6.88
N ASN A 389 -3.18 -20.73 5.77
CA ASN A 389 -3.62 -20.34 4.45
C ASN A 389 -3.75 -21.57 3.54
N THR A 390 -4.75 -21.55 2.66
CA THR A 390 -4.87 -22.50 1.56
C THR A 390 -5.09 -21.79 0.24
N VAL A 391 -4.54 -22.33 -0.85
CA VAL A 391 -4.76 -21.82 -2.22
C VAL A 391 -5.16 -22.97 -3.11
N LYS A 392 -6.26 -22.80 -3.82
CA LYS A 392 -6.68 -23.62 -4.96
C LYS A 392 -6.47 -22.81 -6.23
N SER A 393 -5.62 -23.30 -7.14
CA SER A 393 -5.37 -22.71 -8.45
C SER A 393 -6.00 -23.58 -9.53
N THR A 394 -6.79 -22.96 -10.40
CA THR A 394 -7.44 -23.62 -11.54
C THR A 394 -7.22 -22.82 -12.81
N ALA A 395 -7.21 -23.50 -13.96
CA ALA A 395 -7.07 -22.82 -15.25
C ALA A 395 -7.83 -23.54 -16.34
N LYS A 396 -8.34 -22.75 -17.29
CA LYS A 396 -8.98 -23.24 -18.51
C LYS A 396 -8.73 -22.31 -19.68
N THR A 397 -8.80 -22.87 -20.86
CA THR A 397 -8.86 -22.14 -22.12
C THR A 397 -10.27 -22.28 -22.69
N THR A 398 -10.90 -21.15 -23.03
CA THR A 398 -12.24 -21.12 -23.63
C THR A 398 -12.12 -20.63 -25.06
N ASP A 399 -12.61 -21.39 -26.03
CA ASP A 399 -12.84 -20.91 -27.40
C ASP A 399 -14.01 -19.93 -27.37
N ILE A 400 -13.74 -18.63 -27.59
CA ILE A 400 -14.76 -17.58 -27.48
C ILE A 400 -15.83 -17.62 -28.59
N THR A 401 -15.64 -18.46 -29.62
CA THR A 401 -16.58 -18.63 -30.74
C THR A 401 -17.57 -19.74 -30.45
N THR A 402 -17.10 -20.86 -29.90
CA THR A 402 -17.92 -22.05 -29.64
C THR A 402 -18.31 -22.20 -28.17
N GLY A 403 -17.63 -21.51 -27.27
CA GLY A 403 -17.78 -21.69 -25.82
C GLY A 403 -17.11 -22.97 -25.28
N THR A 404 -16.42 -23.73 -26.14
CA THR A 404 -15.76 -24.99 -25.74
C THR A 404 -14.62 -24.71 -24.79
N GLU A 405 -14.56 -25.43 -23.68
CA GLU A 405 -13.52 -25.33 -22.67
C GLU A 405 -12.53 -26.49 -22.74
N SER A 406 -11.26 -26.21 -22.50
CA SER A 406 -10.18 -27.20 -22.39
C SER A 406 -9.27 -26.86 -21.21
N PRO A 407 -8.56 -27.82 -20.62
CA PRO A 407 -7.59 -27.57 -19.57
C PRO A 407 -6.49 -26.60 -20.01
N ALA A 408 -5.96 -25.82 -19.05
CA ALA A 408 -4.80 -24.94 -19.24
C ALA A 408 -3.87 -25.03 -18.04
N ASP A 409 -2.62 -24.58 -18.22
CA ASP A 409 -1.65 -24.52 -17.13
C ASP A 409 -2.08 -23.51 -16.06
N THR A 410 -2.08 -23.95 -14.81
CA THR A 410 -2.35 -23.11 -13.65
C THR A 410 -1.16 -22.18 -13.34
N ARG A 411 -1.42 -21.09 -12.64
CA ARG A 411 -0.35 -20.19 -12.20
C ARG A 411 0.45 -20.78 -11.04
N TYR A 412 -0.22 -21.42 -10.11
CA TYR A 412 0.36 -22.08 -8.95
C TYR A 412 0.09 -23.59 -9.00
N PRO A 413 0.81 -24.41 -8.21
CA PRO A 413 0.60 -25.84 -8.17
C PRO A 413 -0.87 -26.25 -8.02
N ASP A 414 -1.36 -27.07 -8.91
CA ASP A 414 -2.77 -27.47 -9.07
C ASP A 414 -3.24 -28.49 -8.05
N GLY A 415 -2.31 -29.23 -7.42
CA GLY A 415 -2.57 -30.24 -6.40
C GLY A 415 -2.89 -29.65 -5.01
N GLY A 416 -2.98 -28.32 -4.90
CA GLY A 416 -3.26 -27.60 -3.66
C GLY A 416 -2.01 -27.08 -2.97
N ASN A 417 -2.16 -25.95 -2.31
CA ASN A 417 -1.10 -25.28 -1.58
C ASN A 417 -1.61 -24.89 -0.21
N GLN A 418 -0.78 -25.08 0.81
CA GLN A 418 -1.10 -24.71 2.19
C GLN A 418 0.13 -24.16 2.90
N MET A 419 -0.08 -23.17 3.75
CA MET A 419 0.97 -22.57 4.56
C MET A 419 0.47 -22.30 5.97
N THR A 420 1.25 -22.74 6.95
CA THR A 420 1.03 -22.45 8.37
C THR A 420 2.19 -21.61 8.88
N ARG A 421 1.87 -20.55 9.61
CA ARG A 421 2.83 -19.74 10.36
C ARG A 421 2.36 -19.67 11.81
N ALA A 422 3.24 -19.95 12.77
CA ALA A 422 2.97 -19.80 14.19
C ALA A 422 4.19 -19.15 14.87
N SER A 423 3.96 -18.20 15.76
CA SER A 423 5.06 -17.50 16.42
C SER A 423 4.65 -16.84 17.71
N LEU A 424 5.61 -16.76 18.64
CA LEU A 424 5.53 -16.03 19.89
C LEU A 424 6.43 -14.81 19.80
N TYR A 425 6.04 -13.72 20.44
CA TYR A 425 6.86 -12.53 20.55
C TYR A 425 6.79 -11.92 21.95
N LEU A 426 7.87 -11.24 22.30
CA LEU A 426 8.02 -10.45 23.50
C LEU A 426 8.64 -9.12 23.11
N SER A 427 8.08 -8.01 23.57
CA SER A 427 8.63 -6.67 23.45
C SER A 427 8.60 -5.98 24.78
N HIS A 428 9.68 -5.28 25.11
CA HIS A 428 9.84 -4.64 26.37
C HIS A 428 10.26 -3.19 26.21
N LYS A 429 9.80 -2.32 27.12
CA LYS A 429 10.27 -0.95 27.28
C LYS A 429 10.66 -0.73 28.72
N TRP A 430 11.85 -0.19 28.89
CA TRP A 430 12.39 0.20 30.18
C TRP A 430 12.56 1.71 30.25
N PHE A 431 11.77 2.38 31.09
CA PHE A 431 11.83 3.79 31.39
C PHE A 431 12.94 4.07 32.41
N ILE A 432 14.20 4.11 31.96
CA ILE A 432 15.39 4.23 32.82
C ILE A 432 15.33 5.53 33.61
N ARG A 433 15.01 6.62 32.93
CA ARG A 433 14.92 7.97 33.52
C ARG A 433 13.58 8.62 33.16
N ASP A 434 12.50 8.03 33.69
CA ASP A 434 11.11 8.36 33.37
C ASP A 434 10.87 8.35 31.86
N ASP A 435 10.29 9.41 31.28
CA ASP A 435 10.09 9.52 29.83
C ASP A 435 11.31 10.11 29.07
N LYS A 436 12.42 10.42 29.75
CA LYS A 436 13.62 11.01 29.13
C LYS A 436 14.47 9.97 28.42
N ILE A 437 14.76 8.84 29.08
CA ILE A 437 15.56 7.77 28.50
C ILE A 437 14.76 6.47 28.57
N ILE A 438 14.42 5.95 27.39
CA ILE A 438 13.64 4.71 27.24
C ILE A 438 14.47 3.74 26.42
N LEU A 439 14.74 2.57 26.97
CA LEU A 439 15.28 1.44 26.23
C LEU A 439 14.12 0.59 25.71
N THR A 440 14.21 0.18 24.46
CA THR A 440 13.22 -0.72 23.83
C THR A 440 13.95 -1.96 23.30
N ASP A 441 13.42 -3.12 23.58
CA ASP A 441 13.95 -4.38 23.07
C ASP A 441 12.80 -5.34 22.78
N GLY A 442 13.08 -6.33 21.94
CA GLY A 442 12.09 -7.33 21.61
C GLY A 442 12.68 -8.51 20.85
N ILE A 443 11.99 -9.64 20.96
CA ILE A 443 12.31 -10.88 20.26
C ILE A 443 11.04 -11.56 19.78
N ARG A 444 11.14 -12.21 18.63
CA ARG A 444 10.12 -13.11 18.07
C ARG A 444 10.77 -14.40 17.62
N VAL A 445 10.11 -15.50 17.94
CA VAL A 445 10.49 -16.84 17.48
C VAL A 445 9.25 -17.50 16.88
N GLY A 446 9.41 -18.16 15.76
CA GLY A 446 8.29 -18.81 15.10
C GLY A 446 8.72 -19.90 14.15
N LYS A 447 7.72 -20.57 13.61
CA LYS A 447 7.87 -21.62 12.62
C LYS A 447 6.92 -21.38 11.45
N ALA A 448 7.40 -21.59 10.22
CA ALA A 448 6.61 -21.52 9.01
C ALA A 448 6.76 -22.81 8.21
N TYR A 449 5.65 -23.41 7.85
CA TYR A 449 5.57 -24.61 7.04
C TYR A 449 4.77 -24.33 5.78
N LEU A 450 5.33 -24.63 4.60
CA LEU A 450 4.67 -24.55 3.31
C LEU A 450 4.69 -25.90 2.62
N HIS A 451 3.57 -26.29 2.03
CA HIS A 451 3.45 -27.51 1.24
C HIS A 451 2.62 -27.23 -0.02
N SER A 452 3.20 -27.50 -1.18
CA SER A 452 2.59 -27.37 -2.51
C SER A 452 2.70 -28.69 -3.27
N LYS A 453 1.63 -29.09 -3.97
CA LYS A 453 1.57 -30.34 -4.76
C LYS A 453 1.34 -30.01 -6.24
N PHE A 454 2.09 -30.69 -7.11
CA PHE A 454 2.00 -30.60 -8.56
C PHE A 454 1.39 -31.91 -9.08
N ASN A 455 0.13 -31.89 -9.50
CA ASN A 455 -0.57 -33.07 -10.00
C ASN A 455 -0.50 -33.16 -11.52
N ASP A 456 -0.70 -32.03 -12.21
CA ASP A 456 -0.69 -31.96 -13.67
C ASP A 456 0.75 -31.83 -14.19
N THR A 457 1.18 -32.77 -14.98
CA THR A 457 2.49 -32.80 -15.66
C THR A 457 2.38 -32.63 -17.19
N THR A 458 1.16 -32.37 -17.70
CA THR A 458 0.91 -32.24 -19.15
C THR A 458 1.55 -31.00 -19.73
N PHE A 459 1.47 -29.87 -19.00
CA PHE A 459 2.03 -28.60 -19.45
C PHE A 459 3.50 -28.42 -19.06
N PHE A 460 3.89 -28.92 -17.88
CA PHE A 460 5.26 -28.88 -17.37
C PHE A 460 5.65 -30.19 -16.68
N LYS A 461 6.72 -30.82 -17.16
CA LYS A 461 7.28 -32.02 -16.53
C LYS A 461 8.29 -31.63 -15.47
N PHE A 462 7.80 -31.16 -14.29
CA PHE A 462 8.70 -30.84 -13.19
C PHE A 462 9.43 -32.09 -12.68
N PRO A 463 10.69 -31.96 -12.25
CA PRO A 463 11.46 -33.07 -11.68
C PRO A 463 10.99 -33.48 -10.28
N PHE A 464 9.98 -32.80 -9.75
CA PHE A 464 9.40 -33.01 -8.42
C PHE A 464 7.87 -32.93 -8.49
N LYS A 465 7.20 -33.68 -7.60
CA LYS A 465 5.73 -33.69 -7.48
C LYS A 465 5.20 -32.81 -6.33
N GLU A 466 6.08 -32.39 -5.46
CA GLU A 466 5.75 -31.53 -4.31
C GLU A 466 6.92 -30.62 -3.95
N ALA A 467 6.62 -29.49 -3.37
CA ALA A 467 7.58 -28.58 -2.77
C ALA A 467 7.20 -28.37 -1.30
N LYS A 468 8.16 -28.54 -0.41
CA LYS A 468 7.98 -28.38 1.04
C LYS A 468 9.02 -27.43 1.58
N GLN A 469 8.60 -26.57 2.52
CA GLN A 469 9.51 -25.78 3.33
C GLN A 469 9.11 -25.87 4.79
N ASP A 470 10.11 -25.96 5.65
CA ASP A 470 9.97 -26.03 7.11
C ASP A 470 11.04 -25.11 7.71
N ASN A 471 10.66 -23.87 7.98
CA ASN A 471 11.60 -22.81 8.36
C ASN A 471 11.34 -22.34 9.79
N TRP A 472 12.38 -22.34 10.63
CA TRP A 472 12.39 -21.55 11.85
C TRP A 472 12.64 -20.09 11.52
N THR A 473 11.97 -19.18 12.20
CA THR A 473 12.04 -17.74 11.98
C THR A 473 12.37 -17.02 13.28
N TYR A 474 13.28 -16.05 13.18
CA TYR A 474 13.75 -15.26 14.31
C TYR A 474 13.79 -13.81 13.89
N SER A 475 13.40 -12.90 14.76
CA SER A 475 13.63 -11.48 14.63
C SER A 475 13.72 -10.84 16.00
N GLY A 476 14.42 -9.70 16.05
CA GLY A 476 14.55 -8.93 17.27
C GLY A 476 14.82 -7.47 16.97
N ASN A 477 14.69 -6.63 17.97
CA ASN A 477 15.07 -5.24 17.92
C ASN A 477 15.67 -4.80 19.27
N ILE A 478 16.49 -3.78 19.20
CA ILE A 478 16.96 -3.02 20.36
C ILE A 478 17.07 -1.56 19.97
N GLY A 479 16.58 -0.67 20.81
CA GLY A 479 16.60 0.76 20.55
C GLY A 479 16.66 1.58 21.82
N ILE A 480 17.15 2.80 21.67
CA ILE A 480 17.18 3.80 22.72
C ILE A 480 16.48 5.06 22.24
N ILE A 481 15.65 5.60 23.10
CA ILE A 481 14.98 6.89 22.90
C ILE A 481 15.51 7.83 23.96
N ASN A 482 16.04 8.97 23.52
CA ASN A 482 16.45 10.06 24.40
C ASN A 482 15.59 11.30 24.11
N ASN A 483 14.61 11.57 24.95
CA ASN A 483 13.86 12.81 24.99
C ASN A 483 14.69 13.83 25.79
N ILE A 484 15.67 14.46 25.12
CA ILE A 484 16.66 15.36 25.71
C ILE A 484 15.95 16.46 26.50
N ASN A 485 14.90 17.02 25.92
CA ASN A 485 13.96 17.95 26.54
C ASN A 485 12.61 17.86 25.82
N ARG A 486 11.68 18.79 26.08
CA ARG A 486 10.36 18.82 25.43
C ARG A 486 10.44 19.08 23.93
N GLN A 487 11.54 19.61 23.41
CA GLN A 487 11.73 19.98 22.01
C GLN A 487 12.51 18.92 21.22
N TRP A 488 13.50 18.28 21.82
CA TRP A 488 14.43 17.39 21.13
C TRP A 488 14.23 15.94 21.53
N LYS A 489 14.02 15.11 20.54
CA LYS A 489 14.01 13.64 20.65
C LYS A 489 15.04 13.07 19.70
N LEU A 490 15.95 12.26 20.21
CA LEU A 490 16.89 11.44 19.46
C LEU A 490 16.56 9.97 19.71
N SER A 491 16.49 9.16 18.66
CA SER A 491 16.33 7.72 18.80
C SER A 491 17.26 6.97 17.86
N PHE A 492 17.82 5.87 18.38
CA PHE A 492 18.57 4.90 17.60
C PHE A 492 17.89 3.54 17.76
N LEU A 493 17.70 2.83 16.64
CA LEU A 493 17.02 1.53 16.61
C LEU A 493 17.78 0.59 15.67
N VAL A 494 18.17 -0.56 16.17
CA VAL A 494 18.59 -1.71 15.36
C VAL A 494 17.44 -2.71 15.35
N SER A 495 17.01 -3.13 14.18
CA SER A 495 15.90 -4.08 14.03
C SER A 495 16.20 -5.11 12.95
N SER A 496 15.77 -6.33 13.18
CA SER A 496 15.83 -7.38 12.15
C SER A 496 14.46 -7.69 11.59
N GLY A 497 14.43 -8.02 10.32
CA GLY A 497 13.26 -8.49 9.60
C GLY A 497 13.50 -9.83 8.95
N PHE A 498 12.40 -10.53 8.63
CA PHE A 498 12.47 -11.74 7.83
C PHE A 498 11.23 -11.86 6.93
N ARG A 499 11.41 -12.53 5.80
CA ARG A 499 10.33 -12.94 4.91
C ARG A 499 10.48 -14.43 4.56
N VAL A 500 9.47 -15.19 4.88
CA VAL A 500 9.40 -16.60 4.49
C VAL A 500 8.87 -16.68 3.06
N PRO A 501 9.52 -17.43 2.16
CA PRO A 501 9.00 -17.66 0.83
C PRO A 501 7.57 -18.20 0.85
N ASN A 502 6.75 -17.72 -0.07
CA ASN A 502 5.38 -18.18 -0.24
C ASN A 502 5.23 -18.98 -1.54
N VAL A 503 4.01 -19.33 -1.93
CA VAL A 503 3.78 -20.14 -3.14
C VAL A 503 4.12 -19.39 -4.43
N ASP A 504 4.02 -18.07 -4.45
CA ASP A 504 4.44 -17.28 -5.63
C ASP A 504 5.95 -17.31 -5.81
N ASP A 505 6.70 -17.34 -4.72
CA ASP A 505 8.16 -17.45 -4.79
C ASP A 505 8.62 -18.83 -5.30
N LEU A 506 8.01 -19.90 -4.79
CA LEU A 506 8.46 -21.27 -5.02
C LEU A 506 7.87 -21.92 -6.27
N GLY A 507 6.59 -21.65 -6.54
CA GLY A 507 5.78 -22.51 -7.40
C GLY A 507 5.19 -21.86 -8.64
N LYS A 508 5.42 -20.56 -8.88
CA LYS A 508 4.81 -19.91 -10.04
C LYS A 508 5.42 -20.32 -11.36
N VAL A 509 4.55 -20.45 -12.38
CA VAL A 509 4.95 -20.44 -13.80
C VAL A 509 4.39 -19.16 -14.41
N PHE A 510 5.25 -18.33 -14.97
CA PHE A 510 4.86 -16.99 -15.39
C PHE A 510 5.72 -16.45 -16.54
N ASP A 511 5.06 -15.87 -17.56
CA ASP A 511 5.67 -15.07 -18.62
C ASP A 511 5.97 -13.66 -18.06
N SER A 512 7.18 -13.46 -17.52
CA SER A 512 7.56 -12.22 -16.84
C SER A 512 7.77 -11.07 -17.82
N GLN A 513 8.38 -11.36 -18.96
CA GLN A 513 8.66 -10.43 -20.05
C GLN A 513 8.77 -11.20 -21.38
N PRO A 514 8.69 -10.52 -22.54
CA PRO A 514 8.81 -11.20 -23.82
C PRO A 514 10.07 -12.05 -23.92
N GLY A 515 9.92 -13.35 -24.20
CA GLY A 515 11.03 -14.30 -24.35
C GLY A 515 11.69 -14.73 -23.05
N ALA A 516 11.00 -14.59 -21.90
CA ALA A 516 11.46 -15.11 -20.62
C ALA A 516 10.31 -15.74 -19.82
N VAL A 517 10.56 -16.89 -19.21
CA VAL A 517 9.61 -17.62 -18.37
C VAL A 517 10.24 -17.89 -17.00
N ILE A 518 9.50 -17.58 -15.94
CA ILE A 518 9.87 -17.95 -14.58
C ILE A 518 9.32 -19.34 -14.31
N VAL A 519 10.18 -20.22 -13.78
CA VAL A 519 9.84 -21.60 -13.40
C VAL A 519 9.97 -21.78 -11.89
N PRO A 520 9.30 -22.80 -11.30
CA PRO A 520 9.41 -23.11 -9.87
C PRO A 520 10.83 -23.43 -9.42
N ASN A 521 11.19 -22.91 -8.22
CA ASN A 521 12.40 -23.28 -7.50
C ASN A 521 12.07 -23.60 -6.04
N PRO A 522 12.02 -24.88 -5.62
CA PRO A 522 11.67 -25.26 -4.26
C PRO A 522 12.77 -24.98 -3.22
N ASN A 523 13.99 -24.64 -3.66
CA ASN A 523 15.18 -24.53 -2.79
C ASN A 523 15.42 -23.12 -2.24
N ILE A 524 14.44 -22.22 -2.33
CA ILE A 524 14.57 -20.84 -1.85
C ILE A 524 14.55 -20.81 -0.33
N GLN A 525 15.45 -20.01 0.27
CA GLN A 525 15.54 -19.76 1.71
C GLN A 525 14.85 -18.46 2.11
N PRO A 526 14.46 -18.29 3.39
CA PRO A 526 13.92 -17.03 3.89
C PRO A 526 14.91 -15.86 3.74
N GLU A 527 14.41 -14.71 3.26
CA GLU A 527 15.15 -13.45 3.31
C GLU A 527 15.23 -12.93 4.74
N LYS A 528 16.36 -12.28 5.07
CA LYS A 528 16.59 -11.65 6.36
C LYS A 528 17.14 -10.25 6.17
N THR A 529 16.82 -9.35 7.09
CA THR A 529 17.38 -7.99 7.10
C THR A 529 17.88 -7.63 8.50
N ILE A 530 18.91 -6.80 8.53
CA ILE A 530 19.31 -6.01 9.69
C ILE A 530 19.26 -4.55 9.26
N ASN A 531 18.58 -3.73 10.04
CA ASN A 531 18.36 -2.32 9.75
C ASN A 531 18.78 -1.47 10.96
N GLU A 532 19.42 -0.37 10.67
CA GLU A 532 19.83 0.66 11.61
C GLU A 532 19.13 1.96 11.26
N ASP A 533 18.38 2.52 12.22
CA ASP A 533 17.69 3.81 12.09
C ASP A 533 18.25 4.81 13.11
N LEU A 534 18.67 5.96 12.65
CA LEU A 534 18.97 7.12 13.48
C LEU A 534 17.95 8.22 13.17
N SER A 535 17.12 8.56 14.16
CA SER A 535 16.05 9.54 14.00
C SER A 535 16.22 10.72 14.93
N LEU A 536 16.11 11.93 14.38
CA LEU A 536 16.11 13.19 15.11
C LEU A 536 14.78 13.88 14.89
N GLN A 537 14.12 14.29 15.98
CA GLN A 537 12.92 15.11 15.94
C GLN A 537 13.12 16.37 16.76
N TYR A 538 12.71 17.50 16.18
CA TYR A 538 12.73 18.80 16.83
C TYR A 538 11.35 19.42 16.78
N PHE A 539 10.75 19.68 17.95
CA PHE A 539 9.45 20.29 18.11
C PHE A 539 9.61 21.76 18.49
N PHE A 540 8.92 22.63 17.79
CA PHE A 540 8.96 24.09 18.02
C PHE A 540 7.57 24.69 17.87
N GLY A 541 7.31 25.82 18.56
CA GLY A 541 5.95 26.35 18.63
C GLY A 541 4.98 25.38 19.32
N LYS A 542 3.69 25.47 18.98
CA LYS A 542 2.66 24.59 19.55
C LYS A 542 2.57 23.25 18.79
N ASN A 543 2.55 23.30 17.46
CA ASN A 543 2.24 22.16 16.61
C ASN A 543 3.30 21.93 15.51
N SER A 544 4.43 22.64 15.56
CA SER A 544 5.45 22.57 14.52
C SER A 544 6.54 21.56 14.87
N TYR A 545 7.03 20.85 13.86
CA TYR A 545 8.12 19.91 14.04
C TYR A 545 8.97 19.73 12.78
N PHE A 546 10.21 19.36 13.00
CA PHE A 546 11.11 18.78 12.02
C PHE A 546 11.46 17.35 12.44
N SER A 547 11.39 16.41 11.53
CA SER A 547 11.76 15.01 11.75
C SER A 547 12.66 14.55 10.61
N ASN A 548 13.77 13.92 10.98
CA ASN A 548 14.68 13.31 10.01
C ASN A 548 15.07 11.92 10.50
N THR A 549 15.05 10.95 9.59
CA THR A 549 15.52 9.58 9.84
C THR A 549 16.48 9.20 8.73
N ILE A 550 17.69 8.80 9.12
CA ILE A 550 18.69 8.17 8.25
C ILE A 550 18.63 6.68 8.54
N PHE A 551 18.69 5.86 7.50
CA PHE A 551 18.61 4.41 7.64
C PHE A 551 19.64 3.69 6.77
N TYR A 552 20.08 2.54 7.27
CA TYR A 552 20.87 1.56 6.53
C TYR A 552 20.28 0.17 6.76
N THR A 553 20.04 -0.57 5.69
CA THR A 553 19.51 -1.94 5.75
C THR A 553 20.42 -2.88 4.98
N GLN A 554 20.89 -3.91 5.63
CA GLN A 554 21.57 -5.03 5.00
C GLN A 554 20.58 -6.17 4.81
N ILE A 555 20.57 -6.76 3.60
CA ILE A 555 19.70 -7.87 3.22
C ILE A 555 20.59 -9.09 3.00
N PHE A 556 20.20 -10.21 3.61
CA PHE A 556 20.82 -11.51 3.46
C PHE A 556 19.86 -12.45 2.77
N ASP A 557 20.37 -13.32 1.93
CA ASP A 557 19.58 -14.30 1.17
C ASP A 557 18.45 -13.63 0.35
N ALA A 558 18.72 -12.44 -0.21
CA ALA A 558 17.74 -11.69 -0.99
C ALA A 558 17.13 -12.54 -2.11
N ILE A 559 15.82 -12.69 -2.13
CA ILE A 559 15.12 -13.42 -3.18
C ILE A 559 14.97 -12.50 -4.39
N VAL A 560 15.64 -12.86 -5.47
CA VAL A 560 15.59 -12.13 -6.74
C VAL A 560 15.36 -13.08 -7.91
N THR A 561 14.73 -12.61 -8.97
CA THR A 561 14.59 -13.37 -10.21
C THR A 561 15.88 -13.27 -11.00
N ASP A 562 16.47 -14.44 -11.36
CA ASP A 562 17.71 -14.50 -12.14
C ASP A 562 17.71 -15.71 -13.08
N LYS A 563 18.73 -15.81 -13.95
CA LYS A 563 18.93 -16.93 -14.87
C LYS A 563 18.91 -18.27 -14.13
N PHE A 564 18.21 -19.23 -14.70
CA PHE A 564 18.07 -20.56 -14.12
C PHE A 564 18.07 -21.62 -15.22
N GLN A 565 18.27 -22.86 -14.84
CA GLN A 565 18.16 -24.01 -15.76
C GLN A 565 16.96 -24.88 -15.40
N TYR A 566 16.14 -25.16 -16.39
CA TYR A 566 15.04 -26.12 -16.28
C TYR A 566 15.43 -27.42 -16.93
N ASN A 567 15.57 -28.50 -16.16
CA ASN A 567 16.08 -29.81 -16.65
C ASN A 567 17.38 -29.67 -17.46
N GLY A 568 18.32 -28.84 -17.02
CA GLY A 568 19.59 -28.58 -17.69
C GLY A 568 19.52 -27.66 -18.90
N GLN A 569 18.35 -27.05 -19.18
CA GLN A 569 18.15 -26.15 -20.32
C GLN A 569 18.01 -24.69 -19.87
N ASP A 570 18.77 -23.78 -20.51
CA ASP A 570 18.68 -22.32 -20.28
C ASP A 570 17.48 -21.66 -20.97
N SER A 571 16.83 -22.40 -21.90
CA SER A 571 15.67 -21.90 -22.64
C SER A 571 14.70 -23.04 -22.95
N ILE A 572 13.41 -22.78 -22.88
CA ILE A 572 12.32 -23.69 -23.20
C ILE A 572 11.30 -23.03 -24.13
N ILE A 573 10.49 -23.83 -24.84
CA ILE A 573 9.35 -23.31 -25.59
C ILE A 573 8.17 -23.14 -24.60
N TYR A 574 7.75 -21.90 -24.41
CA TYR A 574 6.61 -21.57 -23.59
C TYR A 574 5.61 -20.73 -24.38
N ASN A 575 4.34 -21.14 -24.41
CA ASN A 575 3.30 -20.51 -25.23
C ASN A 575 3.69 -20.32 -26.70
N GLY A 576 4.44 -21.28 -27.28
CA GLY A 576 4.92 -21.25 -28.68
C GLY A 576 6.10 -20.30 -28.92
N VAL A 577 6.69 -19.71 -27.86
CA VAL A 577 7.86 -18.83 -27.96
C VAL A 577 9.07 -19.45 -27.25
N LYS A 578 10.24 -19.45 -27.89
CA LYS A 578 11.49 -19.81 -27.21
C LYS A 578 11.79 -18.78 -26.14
N SER A 579 11.70 -19.19 -24.88
CA SER A 579 11.82 -18.34 -23.71
C SER A 579 13.00 -18.75 -22.86
N ARG A 580 13.80 -17.75 -22.45
CA ARG A 580 14.88 -17.94 -21.49
C ARG A 580 14.30 -18.33 -20.13
N VAL A 581 14.91 -19.30 -19.47
CA VAL A 581 14.49 -19.79 -18.16
C VAL A 581 15.05 -18.87 -17.07
N LEU A 582 14.15 -18.39 -16.23
CA LEU A 582 14.43 -17.66 -15.01
C LEU A 582 13.81 -18.39 -13.82
N ALA A 583 14.33 -18.18 -12.63
CA ALA A 583 13.67 -18.58 -11.37
C ALA A 583 14.00 -17.59 -10.27
N ASN A 584 13.18 -17.58 -9.22
CA ASN A 584 13.55 -16.90 -7.99
C ASN A 584 14.70 -17.65 -7.32
N GLN A 585 15.70 -16.94 -6.88
CA GLN A 585 16.91 -17.46 -6.25
C GLN A 585 17.36 -16.54 -5.12
N ASN A 586 18.03 -17.10 -4.12
CA ASN A 586 18.67 -16.29 -3.09
C ASN A 586 19.99 -15.74 -3.60
N LYS A 587 20.20 -14.43 -3.43
CA LYS A 587 21.50 -13.78 -3.59
C LYS A 587 22.11 -13.52 -2.20
N GLN A 588 23.42 -13.62 -2.11
CA GLN A 588 24.09 -13.61 -0.80
C GLN A 588 23.85 -12.32 -0.04
N GLN A 589 23.98 -11.16 -0.66
CA GLN A 589 23.84 -9.87 0.01
C GLN A 589 23.25 -8.78 -0.91
N ALA A 590 22.45 -7.91 -0.30
CA ALA A 590 22.08 -6.62 -0.86
C ALA A 590 22.08 -5.57 0.26
N TYR A 591 22.15 -4.29 -0.12
CA TYR A 591 22.07 -3.21 0.86
C TYR A 591 21.21 -2.07 0.35
N ILE A 592 20.56 -1.39 1.28
CA ILE A 592 19.74 -0.20 1.03
C ILE A 592 20.11 0.84 2.08
N TYR A 593 20.28 2.09 1.67
CA TYR A 593 20.38 3.22 2.57
C TYR A 593 19.63 4.44 2.05
N GLY A 594 19.34 5.36 2.94
CA GLY A 594 18.66 6.57 2.55
C GLY A 594 18.27 7.44 3.73
N PHE A 595 17.41 8.40 3.44
CA PHE A 595 16.83 9.26 4.46
C PHE A 595 15.39 9.61 4.15
N SER A 596 14.65 9.94 5.21
CA SER A 596 13.30 10.52 5.15
C SER A 596 13.28 11.76 6.04
N SER A 597 12.89 12.90 5.47
CA SER A 597 12.78 14.17 6.21
C SER A 597 11.37 14.72 6.09
N GLU A 598 10.84 15.23 7.18
CA GLU A 598 9.53 15.87 7.25
C GLU A 598 9.62 17.16 8.07
N LEU A 599 9.08 18.23 7.54
CA LEU A 599 8.90 19.50 8.22
C LEU A 599 7.42 19.86 8.21
N PHE A 600 6.87 20.17 9.36
CA PHE A 600 5.54 20.74 9.52
C PHE A 600 5.62 22.00 10.36
N VAL A 601 5.08 23.09 9.86
CA VAL A 601 5.12 24.41 10.52
C VAL A 601 3.72 25.00 10.55
N GLU A 602 3.19 25.22 11.72
CA GLU A 602 1.91 25.91 11.98
C GLU A 602 2.18 27.16 12.81
N PRO A 603 2.49 28.33 12.17
CA PRO A 603 2.80 29.56 12.87
C PRO A 603 1.60 30.09 13.65
N ASN A 604 0.40 29.86 13.14
CA ASN A 604 -0.88 30.23 13.75
C ASN A 604 -2.00 29.32 13.21
N SER A 605 -3.20 29.46 13.72
CA SER A 605 -4.38 28.66 13.35
C SER A 605 -4.86 28.84 11.89
N TYR A 606 -4.37 29.88 11.20
CA TYR A 606 -4.81 30.22 9.85
C TYR A 606 -3.93 29.61 8.75
N VAL A 607 -2.68 29.25 9.09
CA VAL A 607 -1.70 28.87 8.08
C VAL A 607 -0.87 27.69 8.56
N ASP A 608 -0.68 26.71 7.70
CA ASP A 608 0.32 25.69 7.89
C ASP A 608 1.09 25.34 6.59
N TYR A 609 2.32 24.88 6.78
CA TYR A 609 3.23 24.43 5.73
C TYR A 609 3.69 23.02 6.04
N SER A 610 3.76 22.17 5.04
CA SER A 610 4.40 20.87 5.17
C SER A 610 5.34 20.60 4.01
N PHE A 611 6.45 19.95 4.33
CA PHE A 611 7.43 19.49 3.37
C PHE A 611 7.86 18.07 3.73
N SER A 612 7.90 17.17 2.76
CA SER A 612 8.47 15.84 2.94
C SER A 612 9.36 15.49 1.76
N ILE A 613 10.46 14.79 2.04
CA ILE A 613 11.39 14.29 1.03
C ILE A 613 11.95 12.95 1.46
N ASN A 614 12.02 12.01 0.52
CA ASN A 614 12.51 10.66 0.72
C ASN A 614 13.54 10.32 -0.36
N TYR A 615 14.65 9.75 0.06
CA TYR A 615 15.69 9.24 -0.82
C TYR A 615 16.09 7.83 -0.40
N THR A 616 16.23 6.96 -1.39
CA THR A 616 16.63 5.57 -1.19
C THR A 616 17.61 5.17 -2.27
N TYR A 617 18.65 4.47 -1.86
CA TYR A 617 19.65 3.86 -2.75
C TYR A 617 19.82 2.39 -2.36
N GLY A 618 19.84 1.47 -3.34
CA GLY A 618 19.97 0.05 -3.08
C GLY A 618 20.72 -0.69 -4.18
N ARG A 619 21.56 -1.66 -3.78
CA ARG A 619 22.37 -2.49 -4.66
C ARG A 619 22.40 -3.94 -4.20
N ILE A 620 22.53 -4.85 -5.14
CA ILE A 620 22.85 -6.26 -4.94
C ILE A 620 24.37 -6.40 -5.09
N LYS A 621 25.01 -6.99 -4.10
CA LYS A 621 26.45 -7.28 -4.12
C LYS A 621 26.73 -8.54 -4.91
N THR A 622 27.77 -8.51 -5.73
CA THR A 622 28.35 -9.67 -6.38
C THR A 622 29.88 -9.65 -6.20
N ASP A 623 30.53 -10.74 -6.56
CA ASP A 623 32.00 -10.85 -6.44
C ASP A 623 32.76 -9.89 -7.37
N SER A 624 32.11 -9.39 -8.42
CA SER A 624 32.75 -8.54 -9.44
C SER A 624 32.25 -7.11 -9.43
N THR A 625 30.95 -6.88 -9.41
CA THR A 625 30.36 -5.54 -9.49
C THR A 625 28.98 -5.51 -8.84
N ASP A 626 28.67 -4.43 -8.15
CA ASP A 626 27.32 -4.21 -7.60
C ASP A 626 26.37 -3.75 -8.72
N TYR A 627 25.15 -4.29 -8.74
CA TYR A 627 24.11 -3.88 -9.69
C TYR A 627 22.84 -3.42 -8.97
N PRO A 628 21.95 -2.64 -9.65
CA PRO A 628 20.76 -2.08 -9.02
C PRO A 628 19.86 -3.15 -8.40
N LEU A 629 19.36 -2.87 -7.19
CA LEU A 629 18.25 -3.61 -6.60
C LEU A 629 16.93 -3.10 -7.20
N ASP A 630 15.98 -4.01 -7.42
CA ASP A 630 14.64 -3.69 -7.93
C ASP A 630 13.88 -2.75 -6.99
N HIS A 631 12.90 -2.04 -7.55
CA HIS A 631 11.92 -1.25 -6.83
C HIS A 631 12.49 -0.07 -6.03
N ILE A 632 13.77 0.30 -6.25
CA ILE A 632 14.36 1.50 -5.66
C ILE A 632 13.80 2.75 -6.35
N PRO A 633 12.89 3.50 -5.72
CA PRO A 633 12.27 4.65 -6.35
C PRO A 633 13.28 5.80 -6.54
N PRO A 634 13.04 6.73 -7.48
CA PRO A 634 13.75 8.00 -7.48
C PRO A 634 13.45 8.79 -6.20
N LEU A 635 14.23 9.83 -5.92
CA LEU A 635 13.89 10.80 -4.88
C LEU A 635 12.45 11.29 -5.10
N PHE A 636 11.64 11.34 -4.03
CA PHE A 636 10.26 11.82 -4.11
C PHE A 636 9.86 12.60 -2.86
N GLY A 637 8.83 13.42 -3.02
CA GLY A 637 8.35 14.21 -1.90
C GLY A 637 7.09 15.01 -2.21
N LYS A 638 6.69 15.81 -1.20
CA LYS A 638 5.52 16.67 -1.24
C LYS A 638 5.85 18.00 -0.56
N ILE A 639 5.33 19.08 -1.11
CA ILE A 639 5.30 20.42 -0.51
C ILE A 639 3.85 20.83 -0.44
N SER A 640 3.39 21.37 0.69
CA SER A 640 2.02 21.81 0.86
C SER A 640 1.96 23.11 1.64
N PHE A 641 1.05 23.98 1.22
CA PHE A 641 0.63 25.19 1.91
C PHE A 641 -0.86 25.15 2.09
N ARG A 642 -1.34 25.34 3.33
CA ARG A 642 -2.75 25.37 3.69
C ARG A 642 -3.09 26.71 4.36
N TYR A 643 -4.18 27.31 3.89
CA TYR A 643 -4.70 28.55 4.41
C TYR A 643 -6.15 28.38 4.87
N LYS A 644 -6.42 28.75 6.10
CA LYS A 644 -7.74 28.66 6.75
C LYS A 644 -8.25 30.08 7.07
N PRO A 645 -8.81 30.82 6.08
CA PRO A 645 -9.30 32.18 6.29
C PRO A 645 -10.42 32.29 7.30
N SER A 646 -11.16 31.19 7.52
CA SER A 646 -12.20 31.09 8.52
C SER A 646 -12.31 29.64 9.02
N SER A 647 -13.10 29.40 10.06
CA SER A 647 -13.41 28.06 10.56
C SER A 647 -14.19 27.19 9.55
N THR A 648 -14.78 27.81 8.53
CA THR A 648 -15.62 27.13 7.54
C THR A 648 -14.91 26.90 6.20
N LEU A 649 -13.80 27.58 5.91
CA LEU A 649 -13.09 27.50 4.63
C LEU A 649 -11.63 27.14 4.84
N THR A 650 -11.20 26.10 4.12
CA THR A 650 -9.79 25.69 4.02
C THR A 650 -9.39 25.65 2.55
N LEU A 651 -8.28 26.30 2.23
CA LEU A 651 -7.65 26.27 0.91
C LEU A 651 -6.29 25.62 1.04
N GLN A 652 -5.94 24.77 0.10
CA GLN A 652 -4.64 24.09 0.08
C GLN A 652 -4.06 24.10 -1.34
N ILE A 653 -2.78 24.46 -1.44
CA ILE A 653 -1.96 24.28 -2.65
C ILE A 653 -0.87 23.30 -2.25
N PHE A 654 -0.63 22.28 -3.09
CA PHE A 654 0.45 21.35 -2.86
C PHE A 654 1.05 20.84 -4.17
N SER A 655 2.31 20.46 -4.08
CA SER A 655 3.07 19.84 -5.16
C SER A 655 3.56 18.47 -4.73
N ILE A 656 3.42 17.49 -5.61
CA ILE A 656 4.06 16.18 -5.52
C ILE A 656 5.14 16.17 -6.59
N PHE A 657 6.35 15.70 -6.24
CA PHE A 657 7.49 15.68 -7.13
C PHE A 657 8.31 14.40 -7.04
N ASN A 658 8.93 14.04 -8.15
CA ASN A 658 9.90 12.97 -8.26
C ASN A 658 11.16 13.44 -8.97
N GLY A 659 12.31 12.94 -8.52
CA GLY A 659 13.59 13.11 -9.20
C GLY A 659 13.75 12.21 -10.42
N VAL A 660 14.90 12.31 -11.07
CA VAL A 660 15.28 11.46 -12.21
C VAL A 660 15.65 10.06 -11.73
N LYS A 661 15.21 9.02 -12.44
CA LYS A 661 15.74 7.66 -12.35
C LYS A 661 16.46 7.32 -13.65
N GLN A 662 17.78 7.32 -13.61
CA GLN A 662 18.60 7.06 -14.82
C GLN A 662 18.52 5.58 -15.20
N LEU A 663 18.68 5.28 -16.49
CA LEU A 663 18.60 3.91 -17.02
C LEU A 663 19.61 2.94 -16.37
N LYS A 664 20.82 3.43 -16.05
CA LYS A 664 21.87 2.65 -15.35
C LYS A 664 21.46 2.20 -13.94
N ASP A 665 20.43 2.83 -13.37
CA ASP A 665 19.92 2.54 -12.03
C ASP A 665 18.70 1.60 -12.05
N TYR A 666 18.31 1.08 -13.23
CA TYR A 666 17.30 0.04 -13.37
C TYR A 666 17.92 -1.35 -13.20
N ASN A 667 17.23 -2.26 -12.53
CA ASN A 667 17.59 -3.66 -12.57
C ASN A 667 17.11 -4.28 -13.90
N LEU A 668 18.07 -4.67 -14.75
CA LEU A 668 17.78 -5.21 -16.08
C LEU A 668 17.13 -6.61 -16.07
N PHE A 669 17.26 -7.34 -14.97
CA PHE A 669 16.73 -8.71 -14.81
C PHE A 669 15.52 -8.75 -13.89
N GLY A 670 15.28 -7.65 -13.16
CA GLY A 670 14.22 -7.53 -12.17
C GLY A 670 12.90 -6.99 -12.74
N GLU A 671 12.08 -6.49 -11.83
CA GLU A 671 10.71 -6.03 -12.13
C GLU A 671 10.59 -4.50 -12.28
N ASP A 672 11.69 -3.79 -12.62
CA ASP A 672 11.70 -2.33 -12.84
C ASP A 672 10.99 -1.90 -14.14
N ASN A 673 10.42 -2.86 -14.88
CA ASN A 673 9.63 -2.61 -16.10
C ASN A 673 10.34 -1.76 -17.15
N LEU A 674 11.61 -2.09 -17.42
CA LEU A 674 12.45 -1.39 -18.40
C LEU A 674 11.77 -1.22 -19.77
N GLN A 675 10.94 -2.19 -20.18
CA GLN A 675 10.19 -2.17 -21.45
C GLN A 675 9.16 -1.03 -21.53
N TYR A 676 8.78 -0.45 -20.41
CA TYR A 676 7.85 0.69 -20.34
C TYR A 676 8.54 2.01 -20.03
N ALA A 677 9.86 2.00 -19.83
CA ALA A 677 10.65 3.19 -19.55
C ALA A 677 11.03 3.95 -20.85
N PRO A 678 11.21 5.25 -20.77
CA PRO A 678 11.88 6.00 -21.85
C PRO A 678 13.34 5.54 -22.03
N PRO A 679 13.93 5.74 -23.21
CA PRO A 679 15.32 5.33 -23.48
C PRO A 679 16.38 5.92 -22.53
N THR A 680 16.08 7.05 -21.89
CA THR A 680 16.96 7.73 -20.93
C THR A 680 16.65 7.42 -19.47
N GLY A 681 15.67 6.56 -19.20
CA GLY A 681 15.10 6.32 -17.87
C GLY A 681 13.92 7.24 -17.57
N THR A 682 13.41 7.21 -16.34
CA THR A 682 12.27 8.06 -15.91
C THR A 682 12.77 9.48 -15.61
N PRO A 683 12.30 10.52 -16.35
CA PRO A 683 12.66 11.91 -16.07
C PRO A 683 12.00 12.41 -14.79
N ALA A 684 12.54 13.48 -14.23
CA ALA A 684 11.92 14.19 -13.12
C ALA A 684 10.58 14.81 -13.54
N TRP A 685 9.66 14.87 -12.60
CA TRP A 685 8.36 15.50 -12.79
C TRP A 685 7.84 16.10 -11.49
N PHE A 686 6.93 17.05 -11.61
CA PHE A 686 6.11 17.53 -10.50
C PHE A 686 4.70 17.85 -10.99
N THR A 687 3.76 17.84 -10.06
CA THR A 687 2.40 18.32 -10.26
C THR A 687 2.10 19.43 -9.28
N LEU A 688 1.34 20.44 -9.69
CA LEU A 688 0.75 21.42 -8.79
C LEU A 688 -0.73 21.14 -8.67
N ASN A 689 -1.23 21.13 -7.42
CA ASN A 689 -2.58 20.71 -7.09
C ASN A 689 -3.22 21.76 -6.17
N PHE A 690 -4.54 21.93 -6.28
CA PHE A 690 -5.33 22.83 -5.46
C PHE A 690 -6.51 22.06 -4.83
N ARG A 691 -6.81 22.39 -3.59
CA ARG A 691 -7.96 21.89 -2.84
C ARG A 691 -8.70 23.06 -2.18
N MET A 692 -10.02 22.96 -2.15
CA MET A 692 -10.91 23.81 -1.37
C MET A 692 -11.86 22.92 -0.60
N GLN A 693 -11.93 23.12 0.71
CA GLN A 693 -12.96 22.54 1.57
C GLN A 693 -13.76 23.68 2.17
N TRP A 694 -15.06 23.67 1.94
CA TRP A 694 -15.98 24.68 2.41
C TRP A 694 -17.15 24.04 3.15
N ASN A 695 -17.24 24.28 4.45
CA ASN A 695 -18.39 23.92 5.29
C ASN A 695 -19.49 24.96 5.05
N VAL A 696 -20.33 24.74 4.04
CA VAL A 696 -21.39 25.66 3.59
C VAL A 696 -22.43 25.84 4.68
N TRP A 697 -22.72 24.78 5.41
CA TRP A 697 -23.66 24.74 6.50
C TRP A 697 -23.24 23.68 7.51
N LYS A 698 -23.81 23.71 8.73
CA LYS A 698 -23.47 22.77 9.84
C LYS A 698 -23.38 21.31 9.39
N TYR A 699 -24.25 20.89 8.46
CA TYR A 699 -24.36 19.51 7.98
C TYR A 699 -23.87 19.30 6.54
N LEU A 700 -23.54 20.39 5.82
CA LEU A 700 -23.21 20.34 4.41
C LEU A 700 -21.83 20.93 4.15
N SER A 701 -20.96 20.15 3.56
CA SER A 701 -19.65 20.60 3.08
C SER A 701 -19.46 20.31 1.60
N PHE A 702 -18.76 21.23 0.93
CA PHE A 702 -18.28 21.06 -0.43
C PHE A 702 -16.76 20.92 -0.39
N ILE A 703 -16.22 19.90 -1.08
CA ILE A 703 -14.80 19.70 -1.26
C ILE A 703 -14.53 19.61 -2.75
N GLY A 704 -13.69 20.47 -3.28
CA GLY A 704 -13.36 20.47 -4.69
C GLY A 704 -11.93 20.85 -4.95
N GLY A 705 -11.47 20.66 -6.16
CA GLY A 705 -10.10 20.99 -6.49
C GLY A 705 -9.71 20.67 -7.92
N ILE A 706 -8.43 20.92 -8.18
CA ILE A 706 -7.79 20.64 -9.46
C ILE A 706 -6.47 19.92 -9.18
N ASP A 707 -6.36 18.68 -9.66
CA ASP A 707 -5.09 17.96 -9.68
C ASP A 707 -4.35 18.24 -10.96
N ASN A 708 -3.02 18.21 -10.88
CA ASN A 708 -2.14 18.41 -12.01
C ASN A 708 -2.55 19.64 -12.86
N ILE A 709 -2.56 20.82 -12.22
CA ILE A 709 -3.03 22.10 -12.83
C ILE A 709 -2.36 22.36 -14.18
N PHE A 710 -1.09 22.01 -14.32
CA PHE A 710 -0.33 22.22 -15.54
C PHE A 710 -0.58 21.16 -16.62
N ASP A 711 -1.44 20.16 -16.35
CA ASP A 711 -1.69 19.04 -17.28
C ASP A 711 -0.40 18.33 -17.72
N THR A 712 0.56 18.22 -16.82
CA THR A 712 1.88 17.65 -17.06
C THR A 712 1.75 16.18 -17.42
N GLN A 713 2.37 15.76 -18.54
CA GLN A 713 2.53 14.35 -18.86
C GLN A 713 3.63 13.75 -17.98
N TYR A 714 3.30 12.72 -17.22
CA TYR A 714 4.29 11.98 -16.43
C TYR A 714 3.88 10.52 -16.26
N ARG A 715 4.89 9.71 -15.94
CA ARG A 715 4.71 8.31 -15.52
C ARG A 715 5.59 8.09 -14.31
N THR A 716 5.05 7.49 -13.27
CA THR A 716 5.86 7.10 -12.11
C THR A 716 6.80 5.96 -12.49
N PHE A 717 7.98 5.92 -11.87
CA PHE A 717 8.99 4.89 -12.10
C PHE A 717 8.37 3.48 -12.03
N SER A 718 8.81 2.60 -12.91
CA SER A 718 8.37 1.20 -13.00
C SER A 718 6.88 0.99 -13.34
N SER A 719 6.12 2.06 -13.62
CA SER A 719 4.69 1.96 -13.94
C SER A 719 4.45 1.69 -15.43
N GLY A 720 3.40 0.90 -15.71
CA GLY A 720 2.98 0.56 -17.08
C GLY A 720 1.83 1.43 -17.61
N ILE A 721 1.30 2.33 -16.80
CA ILE A 721 0.24 3.29 -17.15
C ILE A 721 0.73 4.72 -16.90
N ASN A 722 0.37 5.67 -17.77
CA ASN A 722 0.65 7.07 -17.47
C ASN A 722 -0.24 7.58 -16.35
N ALA A 723 0.30 8.49 -15.57
CA ALA A 723 -0.41 9.13 -14.49
C ALA A 723 -1.52 10.06 -15.00
N PRO A 724 -2.50 10.41 -14.14
CA PRO A 724 -3.60 11.29 -14.50
C PRO A 724 -3.13 12.66 -15.02
N GLY A 725 -3.74 13.16 -16.07
CA GLY A 725 -3.66 14.55 -16.50
C GLY A 725 -4.40 15.48 -15.54
N ARG A 726 -4.77 16.67 -16.00
CA ARG A 726 -5.56 17.61 -15.21
C ARG A 726 -6.89 16.99 -14.83
N ASN A 727 -7.16 16.96 -13.52
CA ASN A 727 -8.41 16.45 -12.96
C ASN A 727 -9.13 17.57 -12.21
N ILE A 728 -10.30 17.97 -12.70
CA ILE A 728 -11.20 18.84 -11.96
C ILE A 728 -12.20 17.94 -11.25
N PHE A 729 -12.30 18.06 -9.93
CA PHE A 729 -13.23 17.23 -9.17
C PHE A 729 -14.02 18.06 -8.16
N GLY A 730 -15.15 17.51 -7.78
CA GLY A 730 -16.02 18.06 -6.75
C GLY A 730 -16.73 16.96 -5.97
N SER A 731 -16.88 17.16 -4.68
CA SER A 731 -17.59 16.28 -3.75
C SER A 731 -18.54 17.08 -2.88
N LEU A 732 -19.78 16.66 -2.85
CA LEU A 732 -20.78 17.21 -1.92
C LEU A 732 -21.00 16.20 -0.82
N ARG A 733 -20.78 16.63 0.44
CA ARG A 733 -20.81 15.78 1.63
C ARG A 733 -21.85 16.30 2.61
N ILE A 734 -22.70 15.40 3.11
CA ILE A 734 -23.66 15.65 4.18
C ILE A 734 -23.23 14.81 5.39
N THR A 735 -23.17 15.44 6.58
CA THR A 735 -22.81 14.76 7.84
C THR A 735 -23.81 15.18 8.94
N PHE A 736 -24.39 14.18 9.63
CA PHE A 736 -25.36 14.39 10.73
C PHE A 736 -24.76 13.90 12.04
#